data_fc2490cf490fdfdb5f6f7e3c9038e5d4
#
_entry.id   fc2490cf490fdfdb5f6f7e3c9038e5d4
#
_cell.length_a   1.000
_cell.length_b   1.000
_cell.length_c   1.000
_cell.angle_alpha   90.00
_cell.angle_beta   90.00
_cell.angle_gamma   90.00
#
_symmetry.space_group_name_H-M   'P 1'
#
loop_
_entity.id
_entity.type
_entity.pdbx_description
1 polymer ?
#
loop_
_entity_poly.entity_id
_entity_poly.type
_entity_poly.pdbx_seq_one_letter_code
_entity_poly.pdbx_strand_id
1 'polypeptide(L)'
;MEPKISEKAWNPELEKNILKQWEEEKIYEFIPENENFTIDTPPPYPSGRPWHIGAAAHYSQIDMIARTARMAGKNVYFPIGIDRNGLPVELYTEKKHNIRMRETDRNEFLNLCRDALDDLEAEMILIMKNLGISGNFANYYRTDSDEYRSLTQATFIELWKRGEVYLANRPNNYDWVSGTTIADAEITYEDIPTKLVYMKFKIKDTDKEIIIASTRPELLCACKTIIVNPEDERYTQYIGKKILVPITNAEVELRTHHSAQQEFGSGAVMVCSYGDQNDVALFREFEMEEIVAIGLDGKMTEAAGEYAGLKPKQARTKIIEDLENNGFVEKIEDIVHRTPVSERSKIPIEIIPMEEYYLKQKDAVEKMKKLGQEIKFHPPMHKQILMNWLESISIDWPISRRRYYGTEIPIWYCKSCSEPHVPEPGKYHKPWAEESPFDKCTKCGKTEFVGEDRTFDTWMDSSVSPLFVSKFNRDKEFFDKVYPTTIRPQAKDIVRTWLYYTLLRCEQLTGKKPWSEAWIMGYGLDEKGMKMSKSKGNAIDPLPVIEKLGADTFRFWSASEINHGYDFRCNEQKIESTKKFLSKLWNVSRFLSSFPVIESGNPNATDKWILAELDNLIKECKKGYEEYNFFVPAIAIREFTWNLFAAHYIEMVKARAYGIGFSDEERDGAIFTLHKTLSTILKLLAPITPFITEYLWKELYSKESIHKQLQVEPELLEDQSNITKEITEFNSLVWNEKKKENLSLKDTISIEIPANLESYKKDLKSMHNLA
;
A
#
# COMPACT_ATOMS: atom_id res chain seq x y z
N MET A 1 27.80 -42.12 9.69
CA MET A 1 28.10 -40.84 10.36
C MET A 1 26.79 -40.29 10.90
N GLU A 2 26.77 -39.80 12.14
CA GLU A 2 25.56 -39.18 12.71
C GLU A 2 25.46 -37.72 12.27
N PRO A 3 24.24 -37.20 12.02
CA PRO A 3 24.05 -35.80 11.67
C PRO A 3 24.47 -34.87 12.80
N LYS A 4 25.16 -33.79 12.48
CA LYS A 4 25.49 -32.70 13.43
C LYS A 4 24.20 -31.97 13.91
N ILE A 5 23.19 -31.84 13.04
CA ILE A 5 21.89 -31.36 13.39
C ILE A 5 21.07 -32.48 14.03
N SER A 6 20.83 -32.41 15.33
CA SER A 6 20.14 -33.42 16.13
C SER A 6 18.63 -33.45 15.92
N GLU A 7 18.01 -32.25 15.78
CA GLU A 7 16.58 -32.07 15.63
C GLU A 7 16.05 -32.69 14.33
N LYS A 8 14.94 -33.43 14.44
CA LYS A 8 14.34 -34.12 13.29
C LYS A 8 13.54 -33.22 12.36
N ALA A 9 13.13 -32.06 12.84
CA ALA A 9 12.33 -31.11 12.09
C ALA A 9 12.61 -29.66 12.53
N TRP A 10 12.39 -28.71 11.65
CA TRP A 10 12.40 -27.30 11.98
C TRP A 10 11.31 -26.98 13.01
N ASN A 11 11.71 -26.31 14.10
CA ASN A 11 10.80 -25.87 15.16
C ASN A 11 10.69 -24.33 15.14
N PRO A 12 9.51 -23.76 14.88
CA PRO A 12 9.29 -22.31 14.91
C PRO A 12 9.66 -21.62 16.24
N GLU A 13 9.68 -22.35 17.36
CA GLU A 13 10.12 -21.78 18.66
C GLU A 13 11.59 -21.31 18.63
N LEU A 14 12.41 -21.85 17.74
CA LEU A 14 13.79 -21.41 17.54
C LEU A 14 13.87 -19.98 16.99
N GLU A 15 12.83 -19.51 16.28
CA GLU A 15 12.75 -18.15 15.73
C GLU A 15 12.85 -17.09 16.83
N LYS A 16 12.24 -17.34 18.00
CA LYS A 16 12.30 -16.43 19.17
C LYS A 16 13.72 -16.26 19.71
N ASN A 17 14.48 -17.34 19.75
CA ASN A 17 15.87 -17.31 20.21
C ASN A 17 16.76 -16.56 19.22
N ILE A 18 16.53 -16.73 17.92
CA ILE A 18 17.26 -16.06 16.87
C ILE A 18 16.97 -14.56 16.88
N LEU A 19 15.70 -14.15 17.07
CA LEU A 19 15.33 -12.75 17.23
C LEU A 19 16.08 -12.09 18.37
N LYS A 20 16.09 -12.75 19.55
CA LYS A 20 16.80 -12.23 20.70
C LYS A 20 18.30 -12.09 20.43
N GLN A 21 18.90 -13.07 19.76
CA GLN A 21 20.30 -13.02 19.37
C GLN A 21 20.60 -11.86 18.42
N TRP A 22 19.74 -11.61 17.41
CA TRP A 22 19.89 -10.47 16.50
C TRP A 22 19.78 -9.12 17.21
N GLU A 23 18.91 -9.00 18.20
CA GLU A 23 18.79 -7.80 19.03
C GLU A 23 20.05 -7.58 19.90
N GLU A 24 20.58 -8.63 20.53
CA GLU A 24 21.80 -8.60 21.35
C GLU A 24 23.06 -8.28 20.50
N GLU A 25 23.18 -8.90 19.33
CA GLU A 25 24.28 -8.69 18.38
C GLU A 25 24.16 -7.40 17.59
N LYS A 26 23.00 -6.70 17.65
CA LYS A 26 22.68 -5.47 16.91
C LYS A 26 22.97 -5.57 15.40
N ILE A 27 22.66 -6.70 14.79
CA ILE A 27 23.08 -7.01 13.42
C ILE A 27 22.49 -6.07 12.36
N TYR A 28 21.43 -5.32 12.69
CA TYR A 28 20.76 -4.37 11.80
C TYR A 28 20.95 -2.90 12.26
N GLU A 29 21.90 -2.63 13.15
CA GLU A 29 22.21 -1.26 13.57
C GLU A 29 22.71 -0.45 12.36
N PHE A 30 22.14 0.74 12.18
CA PHE A 30 22.52 1.64 11.11
C PHE A 30 23.47 2.72 11.61
N ILE A 31 24.61 2.85 10.94
CA ILE A 31 25.58 3.93 11.13
C ILE A 31 25.70 4.66 9.80
N PRO A 32 25.37 5.98 9.72
CA PRO A 32 25.34 6.69 8.45
C PRO A 32 26.73 6.82 7.80
N GLU A 33 26.82 6.41 6.54
CA GLU A 33 28.01 6.51 5.68
C GLU A 33 27.78 7.52 4.54
N ASN A 34 28.71 7.62 3.60
CA ASN A 34 28.56 8.51 2.45
C ASN A 34 27.48 8.02 1.47
N GLU A 35 27.37 6.71 1.30
CA GLU A 35 26.34 6.08 0.47
C GLU A 35 25.46 5.17 1.32
N ASN A 36 24.18 5.47 1.36
CA ASN A 36 23.20 4.72 2.14
C ASN A 36 22.06 4.26 1.24
N PHE A 37 21.50 3.10 1.58
CA PHE A 37 20.26 2.59 1.00
C PHE A 37 19.10 2.85 1.98
N THR A 38 18.33 3.88 1.73
CA THR A 38 17.27 4.32 2.66
C THR A 38 15.90 3.86 2.17
N ILE A 39 15.17 3.15 3.03
CA ILE A 39 13.81 2.68 2.77
C ILE A 39 12.82 3.57 3.50
N ASP A 40 12.03 4.36 2.79
CA ASP A 40 10.93 5.15 3.36
C ASP A 40 9.64 4.34 3.26
N THR A 41 9.37 3.52 4.28
CA THR A 41 8.19 2.65 4.34
C THR A 41 6.96 3.41 4.81
N PRO A 42 5.73 3.08 4.34
CA PRO A 42 4.52 3.69 4.88
C PRO A 42 4.40 3.34 6.35
N PRO A 43 4.26 4.33 7.24
CA PRO A 43 4.01 4.01 8.63
C PRO A 43 2.64 3.31 8.73
N PRO A 44 2.57 2.08 9.29
CA PRO A 44 1.32 1.37 9.39
C PRO A 44 0.36 2.10 10.31
N TYR A 45 -0.92 1.98 9.97
CA TYR A 45 -1.99 2.73 10.59
C TYR A 45 -2.82 1.87 11.56
N PRO A 46 -2.81 2.15 12.87
CA PRO A 46 -3.53 1.37 13.86
C PRO A 46 -5.04 1.75 13.93
N SER A 47 -5.81 1.42 12.90
CA SER A 47 -7.23 1.75 12.76
C SER A 47 -8.20 0.64 13.23
N GLY A 48 -7.78 -0.23 14.16
CA GLY A 48 -8.56 -1.37 14.69
C GLY A 48 -7.92 -2.73 14.42
N ARG A 49 -8.56 -3.78 14.96
CA ARG A 49 -8.09 -5.17 14.85
C ARG A 49 -8.83 -5.95 13.76
N PRO A 50 -8.18 -6.97 13.16
CA PRO A 50 -6.74 -7.27 13.21
C PRO A 50 -5.92 -6.36 12.29
N TRP A 51 -4.57 -6.32 12.50
CA TRP A 51 -3.67 -5.84 11.46
C TRP A 51 -3.55 -6.97 10.43
N HIS A 52 -4.25 -6.86 9.30
CA HIS A 52 -4.59 -8.00 8.46
C HIS A 52 -3.38 -8.65 7.76
N ILE A 53 -3.52 -9.95 7.46
CA ILE A 53 -2.49 -10.80 6.85
C ILE A 53 -1.89 -10.24 5.55
N GLY A 54 -2.65 -9.50 4.74
CA GLY A 54 -2.14 -8.82 3.54
C GLY A 54 -1.13 -7.73 3.86
N ALA A 55 -1.31 -6.98 4.96
CA ALA A 55 -0.34 -6.00 5.42
C ALA A 55 0.93 -6.71 5.94
N ALA A 56 0.79 -7.78 6.72
CA ALA A 56 1.92 -8.59 7.19
C ALA A 56 2.76 -9.14 6.04
N ALA A 57 2.12 -9.61 4.95
CA ALA A 57 2.81 -10.06 3.74
C ALA A 57 3.56 -8.90 3.05
N HIS A 58 2.95 -7.72 2.98
CA HIS A 58 3.54 -6.52 2.42
C HIS A 58 4.83 -6.15 3.18
N TYR A 59 4.76 -6.01 4.50
CA TYR A 59 5.95 -5.67 5.31
C TYR A 59 7.02 -6.77 5.29
N SER A 60 6.64 -8.04 5.16
CA SER A 60 7.60 -9.12 4.94
C SER A 60 8.40 -8.95 3.65
N GLN A 61 7.75 -8.53 2.55
CA GLN A 61 8.46 -8.27 1.29
C GLN A 61 9.27 -6.96 1.32
N ILE A 62 8.83 -5.93 2.05
CA ILE A 62 9.64 -4.73 2.29
C ILE A 62 10.94 -5.10 3.04
N ASP A 63 10.85 -5.99 4.03
CA ASP A 63 12.03 -6.49 4.73
C ASP A 63 12.95 -7.32 3.82
N MET A 64 12.39 -8.07 2.86
CA MET A 64 13.20 -8.77 1.85
C MET A 64 14.02 -7.77 1.00
N ILE A 65 13.47 -6.57 0.69
CA ILE A 65 14.25 -5.49 0.04
C ILE A 65 15.44 -5.10 0.92
N ALA A 66 15.20 -4.86 2.21
CA ALA A 66 16.25 -4.45 3.15
C ALA A 66 17.36 -5.52 3.28
N ARG A 67 16.97 -6.80 3.44
CA ARG A 67 17.93 -7.91 3.56
C ARG A 67 18.72 -8.14 2.28
N THR A 68 18.06 -8.09 1.13
CA THR A 68 18.70 -8.19 -0.17
C THR A 68 19.72 -7.07 -0.38
N ALA A 69 19.36 -5.83 -0.04
CA ALA A 69 20.26 -4.69 -0.15
C ALA A 69 21.50 -4.83 0.76
N ARG A 70 21.32 -5.31 2.03
CA ARG A 70 22.46 -5.56 2.94
C ARG A 70 23.37 -6.65 2.38
N MET A 71 22.82 -7.75 1.90
CA MET A 71 23.62 -8.83 1.30
C MET A 71 24.24 -8.43 -0.04
N ALA A 72 23.73 -7.39 -0.70
CA ALA A 72 24.40 -6.73 -1.85
C ALA A 72 25.47 -5.71 -1.40
N GLY A 73 25.83 -5.68 -0.11
CA GLY A 73 26.88 -4.80 0.44
C GLY A 73 26.44 -3.36 0.67
N LYS A 74 25.13 -3.06 0.66
CA LYS A 74 24.61 -1.71 0.91
C LYS A 74 24.46 -1.43 2.41
N ASN A 75 24.77 -0.21 2.82
CA ASN A 75 24.48 0.28 4.17
C ASN A 75 23.00 0.69 4.25
N VAL A 76 22.17 -0.13 4.89
CA VAL A 76 20.70 0.00 4.83
C VAL A 76 20.17 0.74 6.04
N TYR A 77 19.50 1.87 5.80
CA TYR A 77 18.68 2.59 6.78
C TYR A 77 17.20 2.22 6.59
N PHE A 78 16.63 1.52 7.57
CA PHE A 78 15.25 1.05 7.54
C PHE A 78 14.49 1.53 8.78
N PRO A 79 14.10 2.83 8.81
CA PRO A 79 13.32 3.38 9.92
C PRO A 79 11.91 2.81 9.94
N ILE A 80 11.42 2.50 11.12
CA ILE A 80 10.03 2.08 11.36
C ILE A 80 9.24 3.27 11.91
N GLY A 81 8.02 3.47 11.44
CA GLY A 81 7.10 4.47 11.95
C GLY A 81 5.72 3.91 12.18
N ILE A 82 4.90 4.60 12.98
CA ILE A 82 3.48 4.30 13.18
C ILE A 82 2.69 5.57 12.89
N ASP A 83 1.69 5.48 12.00
CA ASP A 83 0.80 6.59 11.70
C ASP A 83 -0.36 6.61 12.69
N ARG A 84 -0.39 7.63 13.53
CA ARG A 84 -1.31 7.74 14.66
C ARG A 84 -2.25 8.94 14.57
N ASN A 85 -2.38 9.58 13.41
CA ASN A 85 -3.23 10.74 13.22
C ASN A 85 -4.45 10.44 12.35
N GLY A 86 -5.49 11.26 12.49
CA GLY A 86 -6.58 11.40 11.54
C GLY A 86 -7.86 10.62 11.83
N LEU A 87 -8.82 10.81 10.92
CA LEU A 87 -10.21 10.40 11.02
C LEU A 87 -10.44 8.91 11.41
N PRO A 88 -9.71 7.92 10.88
CA PRO A 88 -9.97 6.53 11.25
C PRO A 88 -9.73 6.20 12.71
N VAL A 89 -8.78 6.87 13.39
CA VAL A 89 -8.57 6.73 14.84
C VAL A 89 -9.78 7.21 15.61
N GLU A 90 -10.28 8.39 15.24
CA GLU A 90 -11.45 8.99 15.88
C GLU A 90 -12.69 8.13 15.69
N LEU A 91 -12.96 7.66 14.47
CA LEU A 91 -14.07 6.74 14.18
C LEU A 91 -13.97 5.42 14.95
N TYR A 92 -12.76 4.88 15.10
CA TYR A 92 -12.53 3.69 15.92
C TYR A 92 -12.83 3.96 17.39
N THR A 93 -12.38 5.10 17.92
CA THR A 93 -12.61 5.54 19.31
C THR A 93 -14.09 5.81 19.56
N GLU A 94 -14.78 6.55 18.68
CA GLU A 94 -16.23 6.78 18.76
C GLU A 94 -17.00 5.47 18.85
N LYS A 95 -16.64 4.50 17.99
CA LYS A 95 -17.27 3.18 17.98
C LYS A 95 -16.95 2.36 19.23
N LYS A 96 -15.68 2.33 19.66
CA LYS A 96 -15.21 1.56 20.82
C LYS A 96 -15.89 2.01 22.09
N HIS A 97 -16.08 3.32 22.27
CA HIS A 97 -16.65 3.93 23.49
C HIS A 97 -18.12 4.33 23.36
N ASN A 98 -18.74 4.14 22.18
CA ASN A 98 -20.10 4.56 21.87
C ASN A 98 -20.37 6.04 22.18
N ILE A 99 -19.46 6.90 21.75
CA ILE A 99 -19.49 8.37 21.92
C ILE A 99 -19.47 9.07 20.57
N ARG A 100 -19.68 10.40 20.60
CA ARG A 100 -19.48 11.27 19.44
C ARG A 100 -18.45 12.35 19.80
N MET A 101 -17.49 12.56 18.90
CA MET A 101 -16.42 13.55 19.10
C MET A 101 -16.97 14.93 19.53
N ARG A 102 -17.99 15.44 18.83
CA ARG A 102 -18.56 16.77 19.09
C ARG A 102 -19.37 16.88 20.39
N GLU A 103 -19.76 15.76 20.97
CA GLU A 103 -20.55 15.67 22.21
C GLU A 103 -19.66 15.36 23.43
N THR A 104 -18.37 15.16 23.21
CA THR A 104 -17.39 14.82 24.25
C THR A 104 -16.41 15.97 24.45
N ASP A 105 -15.96 16.21 25.69
CA ASP A 105 -14.88 17.17 25.96
C ASP A 105 -13.65 16.85 25.10
N ARG A 106 -13.04 17.87 24.51
CA ARG A 106 -11.94 17.69 23.55
C ARG A 106 -10.75 16.98 24.16
N ASN A 107 -10.35 17.34 25.38
CA ASN A 107 -9.21 16.70 26.07
C ASN A 107 -9.51 15.25 26.42
N GLU A 108 -10.72 14.96 26.90
CA GLU A 108 -11.18 13.60 27.17
C GLU A 108 -11.14 12.74 25.89
N PHE A 109 -11.70 13.25 24.80
CA PHE A 109 -11.70 12.56 23.51
C PHE A 109 -10.29 12.28 23.00
N LEU A 110 -9.37 13.24 23.09
CA LEU A 110 -7.96 13.07 22.70
C LEU A 110 -7.25 12.00 23.54
N ASN A 111 -7.54 11.91 24.83
CA ASN A 111 -6.99 10.87 25.71
C ASN A 111 -7.51 9.48 25.31
N LEU A 112 -8.83 9.34 25.09
CA LEU A 112 -9.43 8.08 24.63
C LEU A 112 -8.84 7.61 23.28
N CYS A 113 -8.53 8.54 22.38
CA CYS A 113 -7.85 8.21 21.13
C CYS A 113 -6.42 7.67 21.37
N ARG A 114 -5.64 8.28 22.26
CA ARG A 114 -4.27 7.81 22.59
C ARG A 114 -4.29 6.43 23.20
N ASP A 115 -5.15 6.19 24.20
CA ASP A 115 -5.26 4.89 24.87
C ASP A 115 -5.66 3.79 23.86
N ALA A 116 -6.59 4.10 22.96
CA ALA A 116 -6.99 3.16 21.90
C ALA A 116 -5.85 2.82 20.95
N LEU A 117 -4.99 3.79 20.62
CA LEU A 117 -3.84 3.61 19.74
C LEU A 117 -2.70 2.83 20.39
N ASP A 118 -2.43 3.04 21.68
CA ASP A 118 -1.34 2.36 22.39
C ASP A 118 -1.55 0.84 22.39
N ASP A 119 -2.78 0.37 22.60
CA ASP A 119 -3.13 -1.06 22.54
C ASP A 119 -2.92 -1.64 21.13
N LEU A 120 -3.34 -0.92 20.10
CA LEU A 120 -3.25 -1.38 18.70
C LEU A 120 -1.81 -1.37 18.17
N GLU A 121 -1.04 -0.37 18.56
CA GLU A 121 0.37 -0.23 18.21
C GLU A 121 1.22 -1.35 18.78
N ALA A 122 1.01 -1.69 20.07
CA ALA A 122 1.75 -2.76 20.71
C ALA A 122 1.59 -4.10 19.98
N GLU A 123 0.37 -4.42 19.52
CA GLU A 123 0.09 -5.62 18.74
C GLU A 123 0.78 -5.58 17.36
N MET A 124 0.74 -4.45 16.66
CA MET A 124 1.39 -4.29 15.36
C MET A 124 2.91 -4.46 15.45
N ILE A 125 3.53 -3.85 16.43
CA ILE A 125 4.98 -3.97 16.68
C ILE A 125 5.34 -5.43 17.00
N LEU A 126 4.51 -6.12 17.81
CA LEU A 126 4.71 -7.54 18.10
C LEU A 126 4.67 -8.40 16.84
N ILE A 127 3.68 -8.20 15.96
CA ILE A 127 3.56 -8.92 14.69
C ILE A 127 4.79 -8.66 13.81
N MET A 128 5.21 -7.40 13.67
CA MET A 128 6.39 -7.05 12.86
C MET A 128 7.67 -7.72 13.40
N LYS A 129 7.87 -7.70 14.72
CA LYS A 129 9.02 -8.37 15.35
C LYS A 129 8.97 -9.88 15.14
N ASN A 130 7.81 -10.51 15.36
CA ASN A 130 7.64 -11.95 15.16
C ASN A 130 7.87 -12.36 13.69
N LEU A 131 7.56 -11.49 12.73
CA LEU A 131 7.90 -11.70 11.30
C LEU A 131 9.40 -11.56 11.01
N GLY A 132 10.21 -11.11 11.96
CA GLY A 132 11.64 -10.88 11.77
C GLY A 132 11.95 -9.66 10.91
N ILE A 133 11.09 -8.63 10.92
CA ILE A 133 11.37 -7.39 10.20
C ILE A 133 12.66 -6.75 10.73
N SER A 134 13.62 -6.49 9.86
CA SER A 134 14.97 -6.01 10.19
C SER A 134 15.08 -4.49 10.26
N GLY A 135 13.99 -3.82 10.65
CA GLY A 135 13.93 -2.37 10.85
C GLY A 135 14.43 -1.93 12.21
N ASN A 136 14.61 -0.62 12.38
CA ASN A 136 15.04 -0.02 13.64
C ASN A 136 13.85 0.16 14.60
N PHE A 137 13.56 -0.87 15.42
CA PHE A 137 12.50 -0.82 16.42
C PHE A 137 12.88 -0.12 17.72
N ALA A 138 14.17 0.08 17.99
CA ALA A 138 14.60 0.75 19.23
C ALA A 138 14.19 2.23 19.24
N ASN A 139 14.13 2.85 18.07
CA ASN A 139 13.82 4.27 17.88
C ASN A 139 12.77 4.46 16.79
N TYR A 140 11.67 3.67 16.82
CA TYR A 140 10.58 3.90 15.87
C TYR A 140 9.87 5.22 16.17
N TYR A 141 9.40 5.89 15.12
CA TYR A 141 8.72 7.17 15.27
C TYR A 141 7.21 7.03 15.26
N ARG A 142 6.54 8.02 15.86
CA ARG A 142 5.09 8.15 15.87
C ARG A 142 4.70 9.48 15.23
N THR A 143 3.74 9.48 14.31
CA THR A 143 3.31 10.72 13.64
C THR A 143 2.58 11.69 14.57
N ASP A 144 2.08 11.22 15.73
CA ASP A 144 1.45 12.04 16.77
C ASP A 144 2.43 12.53 17.85
N SER A 145 3.73 12.23 17.73
CA SER A 145 4.74 12.79 18.67
C SER A 145 4.89 14.31 18.47
N ASP A 146 5.23 15.02 19.54
CA ASP A 146 5.44 16.47 19.49
C ASP A 146 6.54 16.85 18.49
N GLU A 147 7.58 16.05 18.38
CA GLU A 147 8.68 16.25 17.42
C GLU A 147 8.19 16.13 15.96
N TYR A 148 7.36 15.10 15.68
CA TYR A 148 6.83 14.89 14.32
C TYR A 148 5.83 15.99 13.96
N ARG A 149 4.89 16.29 14.85
CA ARG A 149 3.89 17.36 14.66
C ARG A 149 4.53 18.73 14.52
N SER A 150 5.61 19.00 15.27
CA SER A 150 6.41 20.23 15.11
C SER A 150 6.99 20.35 13.69
N LEU A 151 7.48 19.25 13.10
CA LEU A 151 7.95 19.25 11.72
C LEU A 151 6.80 19.49 10.73
N THR A 152 5.66 18.82 10.90
CA THR A 152 4.47 19.06 10.05
C THR A 152 4.07 20.54 10.07
N GLN A 153 3.99 21.15 11.26
CA GLN A 153 3.69 22.59 11.41
C GLN A 153 4.77 23.47 10.80
N ALA A 154 6.05 23.15 11.00
CA ALA A 154 7.16 23.91 10.41
C ALA A 154 7.10 23.92 8.87
N THR A 155 6.78 22.80 8.25
CA THR A 155 6.61 22.70 6.79
C THR A 155 5.40 23.48 6.30
N PHE A 156 4.31 23.52 7.06
CA PHE A 156 3.14 24.34 6.76
C PHE A 156 3.48 25.83 6.85
N ILE A 157 4.13 26.26 7.92
CA ILE A 157 4.55 27.66 8.12
C ILE A 157 5.43 28.14 6.98
N GLU A 158 6.36 27.30 6.53
CA GLU A 158 7.24 27.59 5.39
C GLU A 158 6.44 27.81 4.11
N LEU A 159 5.51 26.90 3.80
CA LEU A 159 4.67 26.98 2.59
C LEU A 159 3.66 28.14 2.67
N TRP A 160 3.15 28.46 3.86
CA TRP A 160 2.32 29.64 4.09
C TRP A 160 3.09 30.93 3.80
N LYS A 161 4.31 31.07 4.35
CA LYS A 161 5.16 32.24 4.11
C LYS A 161 5.52 32.43 2.62
N ARG A 162 5.59 31.32 1.85
CA ARG A 162 5.82 31.34 0.39
C ARG A 162 4.54 31.59 -0.42
N GLY A 163 3.37 31.65 0.20
CA GLY A 163 2.09 31.80 -0.49
C GLY A 163 1.64 30.56 -1.26
N GLU A 164 2.22 29.40 -0.94
CA GLU A 164 1.79 28.10 -1.48
C GLU A 164 0.54 27.56 -0.76
N VAL A 165 0.28 28.02 0.46
CA VAL A 165 -0.95 27.75 1.21
C VAL A 165 -1.76 29.02 1.34
N TYR A 166 -3.09 28.91 1.19
CA TYR A 166 -4.03 30.03 1.33
C TYR A 166 -5.36 29.56 1.91
N LEU A 167 -6.13 30.52 2.47
CA LEU A 167 -7.48 30.32 2.98
C LEU A 167 -8.49 30.79 1.94
N ALA A 168 -9.51 29.99 1.65
CA ALA A 168 -10.57 30.41 0.72
C ALA A 168 -11.90 29.72 1.03
N ASN A 169 -13.00 30.42 0.79
CA ASN A 169 -14.33 29.85 0.79
C ASN A 169 -14.62 29.28 -0.60
N ARG A 170 -14.75 27.96 -0.69
CA ARG A 170 -14.98 27.22 -1.95
C ARG A 170 -15.93 26.05 -1.73
N PRO A 171 -16.62 25.59 -2.80
CA PRO A 171 -17.28 24.29 -2.78
C PRO A 171 -16.28 23.17 -2.48
N ASN A 172 -16.57 22.35 -1.48
CA ASN A 172 -15.74 21.21 -1.04
C ASN A 172 -16.54 19.93 -1.00
N ASN A 173 -15.89 18.81 -1.29
CA ASN A 173 -16.45 17.51 -1.01
C ASN A 173 -16.57 17.34 0.52
N TYR A 174 -17.75 17.00 0.97
CA TYR A 174 -18.08 16.95 2.39
C TYR A 174 -18.73 15.63 2.78
N ASP A 175 -18.17 15.02 3.81
CA ASP A 175 -18.73 13.85 4.48
C ASP A 175 -19.51 14.32 5.72
N TRP A 176 -20.83 14.41 5.59
CA TRP A 176 -21.68 14.92 6.66
C TRP A 176 -21.78 13.98 7.86
N VAL A 177 -21.46 12.67 7.71
CA VAL A 177 -21.41 11.71 8.82
C VAL A 177 -20.16 11.93 9.66
N SER A 178 -19.02 12.07 8.99
CA SER A 178 -17.77 12.42 9.65
C SER A 178 -17.68 13.90 10.05
N GLY A 179 -18.54 14.75 9.47
CA GLY A 179 -18.63 16.19 9.73
C GLY A 179 -17.41 16.97 9.28
N THR A 180 -16.76 16.57 8.20
CA THR A 180 -15.53 17.19 7.71
C THR A 180 -15.43 17.16 6.18
N THR A 181 -14.62 18.04 5.62
CA THR A 181 -14.18 17.98 4.22
C THR A 181 -13.31 16.76 3.98
N ILE A 182 -13.33 16.27 2.75
CA ILE A 182 -12.48 15.20 2.26
C ILE A 182 -11.79 15.64 0.96
N ALA A 183 -10.56 15.14 0.74
CA ALA A 183 -9.83 15.42 -0.49
C ALA A 183 -10.35 14.53 -1.65
N ASP A 184 -10.15 14.95 -2.89
CA ASP A 184 -10.56 14.20 -4.09
C ASP A 184 -9.93 12.79 -4.12
N ALA A 185 -8.71 12.66 -3.61
CA ALA A 185 -8.02 11.38 -3.52
C ALA A 185 -8.68 10.36 -2.56
N GLU A 186 -9.55 10.83 -1.65
CA GLU A 186 -10.30 10.02 -0.68
C GLU A 186 -11.71 9.66 -1.17
N ILE A 187 -12.06 10.04 -2.41
CA ILE A 187 -13.32 9.68 -3.04
C ILE A 187 -13.21 8.34 -3.73
N THR A 188 -14.18 7.47 -3.47
CA THR A 188 -14.39 6.22 -4.20
C THR A 188 -15.76 6.22 -4.84
N TYR A 189 -16.01 5.27 -5.74
CA TYR A 189 -17.28 5.18 -6.43
C TYR A 189 -17.94 3.84 -6.11
N GLU A 190 -19.24 3.90 -5.80
CA GLU A 190 -20.07 2.70 -5.59
C GLU A 190 -21.27 2.71 -6.53
N ASP A 191 -21.63 1.54 -7.03
CA ASP A 191 -22.80 1.34 -7.86
C ASP A 191 -24.03 1.24 -6.95
N ILE A 192 -24.83 2.32 -6.88
CA ILE A 192 -25.97 2.45 -5.98
C ILE A 192 -27.27 2.42 -6.79
N PRO A 193 -28.22 1.50 -6.48
CA PRO A 193 -29.55 1.53 -7.08
C PRO A 193 -30.27 2.84 -6.74
N THR A 194 -30.79 3.52 -7.74
CA THR A 194 -31.52 4.78 -7.62
C THR A 194 -32.60 4.94 -8.68
N LYS A 195 -33.41 5.97 -8.57
CA LYS A 195 -34.46 6.29 -9.55
C LYS A 195 -34.00 7.46 -10.43
N LEU A 196 -34.14 7.30 -11.74
CA LEU A 196 -34.07 8.39 -12.70
C LEU A 196 -35.49 8.89 -12.95
N VAL A 197 -35.76 10.14 -12.53
CA VAL A 197 -37.08 10.75 -12.60
C VAL A 197 -37.14 11.70 -13.77
N TYR A 198 -38.04 11.49 -14.68
CA TYR A 198 -38.32 12.35 -15.83
C TYR A 198 -39.41 13.35 -15.46
N MET A 199 -39.05 14.62 -15.27
CA MET A 199 -39.89 15.67 -14.74
C MET A 199 -40.30 16.66 -15.85
N LYS A 200 -41.55 17.11 -15.82
CA LYS A 200 -42.14 18.09 -16.74
C LYS A 200 -41.88 19.50 -16.23
N PHE A 201 -41.08 20.26 -16.95
CA PHE A 201 -40.80 21.64 -16.67
C PHE A 201 -41.56 22.50 -17.70
N LYS A 202 -42.44 23.37 -17.22
CA LYS A 202 -43.28 24.23 -18.09
C LYS A 202 -42.48 25.38 -18.70
N ILE A 203 -42.59 25.60 -20.00
CA ILE A 203 -42.05 26.78 -20.63
C ILE A 203 -43.01 27.98 -20.32
N LYS A 204 -42.47 29.02 -19.67
CA LYS A 204 -43.27 30.18 -19.28
C LYS A 204 -44.04 30.78 -20.45
N ASP A 205 -45.28 31.20 -20.19
CA ASP A 205 -46.20 31.80 -21.15
C ASP A 205 -46.55 30.89 -22.36
N THR A 206 -46.43 29.57 -22.19
CA THR A 206 -46.81 28.57 -23.21
C THR A 206 -47.46 27.36 -22.56
N ASP A 207 -48.14 26.52 -23.38
CA ASP A 207 -48.61 25.20 -22.92
C ASP A 207 -47.64 24.09 -23.20
N LYS A 208 -46.36 24.43 -23.51
CA LYS A 208 -45.32 23.44 -23.81
C LYS A 208 -44.46 23.12 -22.57
N GLU A 209 -43.95 21.90 -22.55
CA GLU A 209 -43.12 21.39 -21.47
C GLU A 209 -41.80 20.88 -22.03
N ILE A 210 -40.77 20.94 -21.20
CA ILE A 210 -39.45 20.28 -21.44
C ILE A 210 -39.31 19.18 -20.39
N ILE A 211 -38.92 18.00 -20.82
CA ILE A 211 -38.65 16.86 -19.90
C ILE A 211 -37.21 16.94 -19.43
N ILE A 212 -37.02 16.91 -18.11
CA ILE A 212 -35.72 16.90 -17.45
C ILE A 212 -35.56 15.58 -16.69
N ALA A 213 -34.52 14.83 -16.94
CA ALA A 213 -34.23 13.59 -16.22
C ALA A 213 -33.17 13.84 -15.14
N SER A 214 -33.47 13.46 -13.88
CA SER A 214 -32.54 13.60 -12.77
C SER A 214 -32.63 12.46 -11.78
N THR A 215 -31.49 12.09 -11.20
CA THR A 215 -31.39 11.17 -10.07
C THR A 215 -31.48 11.90 -8.72
N ARG A 216 -31.47 13.26 -8.74
CA ARG A 216 -31.46 14.14 -7.55
C ARG A 216 -32.57 15.18 -7.57
N PRO A 217 -33.85 14.80 -7.63
CA PRO A 217 -34.96 15.75 -7.61
C PRO A 217 -35.03 16.59 -6.33
N GLU A 218 -34.40 16.18 -5.24
CA GLU A 218 -34.29 16.97 -4.01
C GLU A 218 -33.56 18.30 -4.21
N LEU A 219 -32.79 18.44 -5.28
CA LEU A 219 -32.08 19.68 -5.62
C LEU A 219 -32.86 20.65 -6.48
N LEU A 220 -34.16 20.41 -6.78
CA LEU A 220 -35.02 21.35 -7.51
C LEU A 220 -35.01 22.77 -6.92
N CYS A 221 -34.93 22.91 -5.58
CA CYS A 221 -34.86 24.21 -4.90
C CYS A 221 -33.59 25.00 -5.25
N ALA A 222 -32.53 24.34 -5.71
CA ALA A 222 -31.25 24.94 -6.06
C ALA A 222 -31.04 25.03 -7.58
N CYS A 223 -32.04 24.70 -8.41
CA CYS A 223 -31.95 24.78 -9.86
C CYS A 223 -31.88 26.27 -10.30
N LYS A 224 -30.86 26.67 -11.05
CA LYS A 224 -30.64 28.05 -11.53
C LYS A 224 -30.68 28.17 -13.04
N THR A 225 -30.44 27.10 -13.77
CA THR A 225 -30.54 27.07 -15.24
C THR A 225 -30.78 25.64 -15.72
N ILE A 226 -31.23 25.53 -16.95
CA ILE A 226 -31.30 24.26 -17.68
C ILE A 226 -30.35 24.40 -18.85
N ILE A 227 -29.54 23.36 -19.12
CA ILE A 227 -28.66 23.33 -20.27
C ILE A 227 -29.06 22.24 -21.24
N VAL A 228 -28.83 22.50 -22.52
CA VAL A 228 -28.95 21.56 -23.63
C VAL A 228 -27.72 21.65 -24.51
N ASN A 229 -27.43 20.60 -25.26
CA ASN A 229 -26.33 20.66 -26.21
C ASN A 229 -26.66 21.64 -27.35
N PRO A 230 -25.73 22.54 -27.77
CA PRO A 230 -25.98 23.45 -28.85
C PRO A 230 -26.36 22.82 -30.19
N GLU A 231 -25.97 21.55 -30.40
CA GLU A 231 -26.29 20.75 -31.59
C GLU A 231 -27.62 19.99 -31.47
N ASP A 232 -28.31 20.07 -30.33
CA ASP A 232 -29.60 19.41 -30.13
C ASP A 232 -30.75 20.21 -30.70
N GLU A 233 -31.15 19.86 -31.93
CA GLU A 233 -32.21 20.55 -32.66
C GLU A 233 -33.58 20.51 -31.92
N ARG A 234 -33.82 19.56 -31.02
CA ARG A 234 -35.09 19.48 -30.29
C ARG A 234 -35.41 20.70 -29.46
N TYR A 235 -34.35 21.38 -28.97
CA TYR A 235 -34.46 22.46 -28.02
C TYR A 235 -34.14 23.86 -28.63
N THR A 236 -33.67 23.94 -29.85
CA THR A 236 -33.20 25.18 -30.50
C THR A 236 -34.23 26.35 -30.39
N GLN A 237 -35.52 26.07 -30.58
CA GLN A 237 -36.58 27.09 -30.51
C GLN A 237 -36.87 27.59 -29.08
N TYR A 238 -36.33 26.95 -28.06
CA TYR A 238 -36.56 27.28 -26.66
C TYR A 238 -35.37 27.94 -25.98
N ILE A 239 -34.24 28.02 -26.65
CA ILE A 239 -33.02 28.63 -26.11
C ILE A 239 -33.33 30.09 -25.72
N GLY A 240 -32.87 30.51 -24.51
CA GLY A 240 -33.12 31.85 -23.94
C GLY A 240 -34.51 32.03 -23.33
N LYS A 241 -35.44 31.06 -23.46
CA LYS A 241 -36.77 31.17 -22.81
C LYS A 241 -36.69 30.86 -21.31
N LYS A 242 -37.66 31.40 -20.58
CA LYS A 242 -37.84 31.10 -19.15
C LYS A 242 -38.61 29.79 -18.96
N ILE A 243 -38.12 28.97 -18.08
CA ILE A 243 -38.67 27.68 -17.73
C ILE A 243 -39.07 27.72 -16.25
N LEU A 244 -40.22 27.17 -15.91
CA LEU A 244 -40.70 27.09 -14.53
C LEU A 244 -40.28 25.75 -13.92
N VAL A 245 -39.53 25.82 -12.82
CA VAL A 245 -39.12 24.64 -12.05
C VAL A 245 -40.32 24.06 -11.32
N PRO A 246 -40.65 22.79 -11.43
CA PRO A 246 -41.77 22.17 -10.72
C PRO A 246 -41.67 22.38 -9.21
N ILE A 247 -42.81 22.40 -8.52
CA ILE A 247 -42.96 22.64 -7.08
C ILE A 247 -42.56 24.03 -6.64
N THR A 248 -41.34 24.50 -6.97
CA THR A 248 -40.81 25.80 -6.53
C THR A 248 -41.32 26.97 -7.33
N ASN A 249 -41.79 26.76 -8.58
CA ASN A 249 -42.17 27.78 -9.55
C ASN A 249 -41.06 28.80 -9.83
N ALA A 250 -39.82 28.50 -9.51
CA ALA A 250 -38.67 29.36 -9.83
C ALA A 250 -38.49 29.46 -11.34
N GLU A 251 -38.21 30.70 -11.81
CA GLU A 251 -37.96 30.98 -13.22
C GLU A 251 -36.48 30.82 -13.55
N VAL A 252 -36.13 29.88 -14.39
CA VAL A 252 -34.76 29.62 -14.85
C VAL A 252 -34.67 29.78 -16.37
N GLU A 253 -33.50 30.04 -16.90
CA GLU A 253 -33.29 30.21 -18.35
C GLU A 253 -32.80 28.91 -18.96
N LEU A 254 -33.24 28.57 -20.18
CA LEU A 254 -32.69 27.51 -20.99
C LEU A 254 -31.47 28.03 -21.76
N ARG A 255 -30.31 27.45 -21.50
CA ARG A 255 -29.02 27.80 -22.11
C ARG A 255 -28.42 26.63 -22.88
N THR A 256 -27.43 26.91 -23.69
CA THR A 256 -26.67 25.91 -24.41
C THR A 256 -25.32 25.67 -23.72
N HIS A 257 -24.91 24.43 -23.61
CA HIS A 257 -23.55 24.08 -23.19
C HIS A 257 -23.16 22.67 -23.69
N HIS A 258 -21.92 22.53 -24.14
CA HIS A 258 -21.43 21.27 -24.75
C HIS A 258 -21.34 20.08 -23.75
N SER A 259 -21.37 20.33 -22.44
CA SER A 259 -21.40 19.28 -21.42
C SER A 259 -22.73 18.51 -21.35
N ALA A 260 -23.81 19.06 -21.90
CA ALA A 260 -25.09 18.36 -21.99
C ALA A 260 -25.01 17.24 -23.06
N GLN A 261 -25.26 16.01 -22.63
CA GLN A 261 -25.22 14.84 -23.52
C GLN A 261 -26.61 14.60 -24.14
N GLN A 262 -26.71 14.70 -25.47
CA GLN A 262 -27.99 14.61 -26.18
C GLN A 262 -28.71 13.27 -25.98
N GLU A 263 -27.97 12.17 -25.79
CA GLU A 263 -28.47 10.81 -25.68
C GLU A 263 -28.74 10.35 -24.25
N PHE A 264 -28.33 11.17 -23.26
CA PHE A 264 -28.54 10.82 -21.86
C PHE A 264 -29.85 11.41 -21.33
N GLY A 265 -30.74 10.58 -20.81
CA GLY A 265 -32.04 10.99 -20.28
C GLY A 265 -32.89 11.66 -21.36
N SER A 266 -33.22 12.94 -21.18
CA SER A 266 -33.96 13.74 -22.13
C SER A 266 -33.06 14.59 -23.06
N GLY A 267 -31.75 14.68 -22.79
CA GLY A 267 -30.82 15.60 -23.42
C GLY A 267 -30.82 17.00 -22.80
N ALA A 268 -31.78 17.29 -21.93
CA ALA A 268 -31.85 18.56 -21.17
C ALA A 268 -31.52 18.28 -19.69
N VAL A 269 -30.62 19.07 -19.12
CA VAL A 269 -30.06 18.86 -17.77
C VAL A 269 -30.35 20.07 -16.91
N MET A 270 -30.94 19.89 -15.72
CA MET A 270 -31.01 20.96 -14.71
C MET A 270 -29.65 21.14 -14.06
N VAL A 271 -29.22 22.39 -13.93
CA VAL A 271 -27.97 22.76 -13.26
C VAL A 271 -28.32 23.34 -11.88
N CYS A 272 -27.90 22.66 -10.85
CA CYS A 272 -28.20 22.98 -9.47
C CYS A 272 -26.95 23.41 -8.71
N SER A 273 -27.07 24.36 -7.78
CA SER A 273 -25.96 24.70 -6.91
C SER A 273 -25.47 23.44 -6.19
N TYR A 274 -24.18 23.11 -6.38
CA TYR A 274 -23.53 22.03 -5.68
C TYR A 274 -24.12 20.63 -5.93
N GLY A 275 -24.77 20.40 -7.08
CA GLY A 275 -25.30 19.11 -7.46
C GLY A 275 -24.20 18.08 -7.71
N ASP A 276 -23.24 18.46 -8.54
CA ASP A 276 -22.00 17.73 -8.81
C ASP A 276 -20.86 18.68 -9.20
N GLN A 277 -19.69 18.13 -9.59
CA GLN A 277 -18.52 18.93 -9.99
C GLN A 277 -18.76 19.70 -11.30
N ASN A 278 -19.58 19.18 -12.23
CA ASN A 278 -19.92 19.86 -13.47
C ASN A 278 -20.82 21.07 -13.14
N ASP A 279 -21.79 20.90 -12.26
CA ASP A 279 -22.66 21.98 -11.78
C ASP A 279 -21.82 23.12 -11.16
N VAL A 280 -20.83 22.79 -10.32
CA VAL A 280 -19.92 23.77 -9.73
C VAL A 280 -19.12 24.54 -10.81
N ALA A 281 -18.67 23.85 -11.86
CA ALA A 281 -17.96 24.47 -12.97
C ALA A 281 -18.88 25.44 -13.75
N LEU A 282 -20.09 25.00 -14.07
CA LEU A 282 -21.10 25.81 -14.77
C LEU A 282 -21.57 27.04 -13.97
N PHE A 283 -21.69 26.90 -12.64
CA PHE A 283 -22.01 28.02 -11.78
C PHE A 283 -20.96 29.12 -11.85
N ARG A 284 -19.68 28.77 -11.91
CA ARG A 284 -18.58 29.73 -12.08
C ARG A 284 -18.55 30.35 -13.49
N GLU A 285 -18.72 29.50 -14.53
CA GLU A 285 -18.70 29.95 -15.91
C GLU A 285 -19.83 30.94 -16.21
N PHE A 286 -21.03 30.68 -15.69
CA PHE A 286 -22.20 31.49 -15.88
C PHE A 286 -22.38 32.61 -14.83
N GLU A 287 -21.44 32.69 -13.88
CA GLU A 287 -21.47 33.68 -12.77
C GLU A 287 -22.82 33.69 -12.01
N MET A 288 -23.37 32.45 -11.73
CA MET A 288 -24.69 32.32 -11.10
C MET A 288 -24.59 32.43 -9.58
N GLU A 289 -25.61 33.03 -8.98
CA GLU A 289 -25.78 33.09 -7.53
C GLU A 289 -26.12 31.68 -6.99
N GLU A 290 -25.40 31.28 -5.97
CA GLU A 290 -25.46 29.90 -5.39
C GLU A 290 -26.59 29.81 -4.36
N ILE A 291 -27.21 28.63 -4.27
CA ILE A 291 -28.19 28.25 -3.24
C ILE A 291 -27.68 26.96 -2.54
N VAL A 292 -27.46 27.06 -1.24
CA VAL A 292 -27.08 25.90 -0.43
C VAL A 292 -28.31 25.08 -0.11
N ALA A 293 -28.52 23.97 -0.81
CA ALA A 293 -29.67 23.06 -0.59
C ALA A 293 -29.48 22.09 0.58
N ILE A 294 -28.24 21.70 0.87
CA ILE A 294 -27.88 20.73 1.90
C ILE A 294 -26.90 21.38 2.86
N GLY A 295 -27.19 21.33 4.16
CA GLY A 295 -26.39 21.92 5.22
C GLY A 295 -25.28 21.01 5.75
N LEU A 296 -24.45 21.55 6.65
CA LEU A 296 -23.35 20.82 7.29
C LEU A 296 -23.82 19.61 8.13
N ASP A 297 -25.08 19.60 8.54
CA ASP A 297 -25.70 18.47 9.26
C ASP A 297 -26.20 17.35 8.32
N GLY A 298 -25.97 17.51 7.01
CA GLY A 298 -26.40 16.58 5.98
C GLY A 298 -27.92 16.58 5.74
N LYS A 299 -28.62 17.64 6.13
CA LYS A 299 -30.06 17.81 5.90
C LYS A 299 -30.35 18.94 4.93
N MET A 300 -31.53 18.88 4.33
CA MET A 300 -32.03 19.96 3.49
C MET A 300 -32.16 21.25 4.32
N THR A 301 -31.69 22.37 3.73
CA THR A 301 -31.80 23.71 4.35
C THR A 301 -33.16 24.33 4.17
N GLU A 302 -33.39 25.52 4.74
CA GLU A 302 -34.60 26.33 4.55
C GLU A 302 -34.90 26.62 3.07
N ALA A 303 -33.89 26.63 2.18
CA ALA A 303 -34.06 26.77 0.75
C ALA A 303 -34.95 25.70 0.13
N ALA A 304 -35.03 24.51 0.76
CA ALA A 304 -35.89 23.41 0.32
C ALA A 304 -37.37 23.56 0.75
N GLY A 305 -37.75 24.66 1.42
CA GLY A 305 -39.13 24.92 1.83
C GLY A 305 -39.68 23.83 2.77
N GLU A 306 -40.79 23.19 2.40
CA GLU A 306 -41.42 22.14 3.22
C GLU A 306 -40.59 20.87 3.39
N TYR A 307 -39.51 20.71 2.63
CA TYR A 307 -38.58 19.57 2.76
C TYR A 307 -37.37 19.89 3.66
N ALA A 308 -37.31 21.10 4.24
CA ALA A 308 -36.24 21.50 5.16
C ALA A 308 -36.17 20.56 6.37
N GLY A 309 -34.93 20.28 6.83
CA GLY A 309 -34.65 19.38 7.95
C GLY A 309 -34.71 17.88 7.61
N LEU A 310 -35.17 17.46 6.43
CA LEU A 310 -35.13 16.08 5.99
C LEU A 310 -33.73 15.71 5.47
N LYS A 311 -33.36 14.45 5.60
CA LYS A 311 -32.17 13.92 4.91
C LYS A 311 -32.41 13.87 3.40
N PRO A 312 -31.38 14.03 2.52
CA PRO A 312 -31.56 14.05 1.06
C PRO A 312 -32.37 12.89 0.52
N LYS A 313 -32.14 11.66 1.00
CA LYS A 313 -32.91 10.47 0.59
C LYS A 313 -34.39 10.57 0.98
N GLN A 314 -34.71 11.11 2.15
CA GLN A 314 -36.10 11.28 2.61
C GLN A 314 -36.80 12.39 1.82
N ALA A 315 -36.10 13.53 1.60
CA ALA A 315 -36.58 14.62 0.77
C ALA A 315 -36.86 14.16 -0.66
N ARG A 316 -35.94 13.38 -1.26
CA ARG A 316 -36.11 12.80 -2.60
C ARG A 316 -37.37 11.97 -2.72
N THR A 317 -37.61 11.07 -1.76
CA THR A 317 -38.83 10.23 -1.76
C THR A 317 -40.10 11.08 -1.73
N LYS A 318 -40.14 12.05 -0.81
CA LYS A 318 -41.31 12.93 -0.65
C LYS A 318 -41.54 13.83 -1.89
N ILE A 319 -40.47 14.41 -2.44
CA ILE A 319 -40.52 15.24 -3.64
C ILE A 319 -41.02 14.42 -4.86
N ILE A 320 -40.60 13.17 -5.00
CA ILE A 320 -41.11 12.30 -6.07
C ILE A 320 -42.59 12.08 -5.93
N GLU A 321 -43.09 11.78 -4.72
CA GLU A 321 -44.52 11.62 -4.44
C GLU A 321 -45.32 12.90 -4.76
N ASP A 322 -44.79 14.07 -4.38
CA ASP A 322 -45.46 15.36 -4.66
C ASP A 322 -45.40 15.72 -6.16
N LEU A 323 -44.35 15.40 -6.88
CA LEU A 323 -44.28 15.54 -8.33
C LEU A 323 -45.28 14.65 -9.06
N GLU A 324 -45.45 13.38 -8.63
CA GLU A 324 -46.46 12.45 -9.15
C GLU A 324 -47.88 12.96 -8.91
N ASN A 325 -48.19 13.38 -7.66
CA ASN A 325 -49.49 13.90 -7.27
C ASN A 325 -49.89 15.15 -8.04
N ASN A 326 -48.94 15.99 -8.43
CA ASN A 326 -49.15 17.21 -9.19
C ASN A 326 -49.06 17.01 -10.72
N GLY A 327 -48.83 15.78 -11.20
CA GLY A 327 -48.76 15.47 -12.63
C GLY A 327 -47.45 15.93 -13.31
N PHE A 328 -46.43 16.25 -12.56
CA PHE A 328 -45.13 16.67 -13.07
C PHE A 328 -44.18 15.53 -13.45
N VAL A 329 -44.55 14.29 -13.24
CA VAL A 329 -43.74 13.13 -13.64
C VAL A 329 -44.23 12.58 -14.98
N GLU A 330 -43.29 12.42 -15.93
CA GLU A 330 -43.55 11.73 -17.20
C GLU A 330 -43.32 10.21 -17.03
N LYS A 331 -42.19 9.82 -16.45
CA LYS A 331 -41.86 8.45 -16.11
C LYS A 331 -40.78 8.34 -15.04
N ILE A 332 -40.66 7.17 -14.42
CA ILE A 332 -39.56 6.83 -13.47
C ILE A 332 -38.90 5.55 -13.94
N GLU A 333 -37.58 5.53 -13.94
CA GLU A 333 -36.77 4.35 -14.28
C GLU A 333 -35.89 3.97 -13.10
N ASP A 334 -35.87 2.68 -12.75
CA ASP A 334 -34.88 2.16 -11.80
C ASP A 334 -33.54 1.96 -12.52
N ILE A 335 -32.51 2.61 -12.02
CA ILE A 335 -31.16 2.54 -12.60
C ILE A 335 -30.13 2.23 -11.51
N VAL A 336 -28.95 1.81 -11.94
CA VAL A 336 -27.75 1.76 -11.10
C VAL A 336 -26.89 2.96 -11.44
N HIS A 337 -26.65 3.81 -10.45
CA HIS A 337 -25.84 5.01 -10.62
C HIS A 337 -24.49 4.87 -9.92
N ARG A 338 -23.39 5.15 -10.64
CA ARG A 338 -22.05 5.18 -10.10
C ARG A 338 -21.84 6.44 -9.27
N THR A 339 -22.10 6.31 -7.97
CA THR A 339 -22.17 7.43 -7.03
C THR A 339 -20.83 7.65 -6.32
N PRO A 340 -20.30 8.90 -6.26
CA PRO A 340 -19.14 9.22 -5.46
C PRO A 340 -19.47 9.11 -3.97
N VAL A 341 -18.63 8.36 -3.23
CA VAL A 341 -18.77 8.16 -1.79
C VAL A 341 -17.45 8.43 -1.07
N SER A 342 -17.53 8.83 0.19
CA SER A 342 -16.36 8.92 1.05
C SER A 342 -15.73 7.53 1.23
N GLU A 343 -14.43 7.41 1.05
CA GLU A 343 -13.72 6.13 1.23
C GLU A 343 -13.93 5.55 2.64
N ARG A 344 -14.05 6.40 3.65
CA ARG A 344 -14.12 6.03 5.06
C ARG A 344 -15.53 5.69 5.53
N SER A 345 -16.47 6.61 5.34
CA SER A 345 -17.86 6.44 5.82
C SER A 345 -18.74 5.62 4.86
N LYS A 346 -18.33 5.47 3.60
CA LYS A 346 -19.11 4.85 2.52
C LYS A 346 -20.46 5.55 2.24
N ILE A 347 -20.55 6.81 2.62
CA ILE A 347 -21.75 7.64 2.42
C ILE A 347 -21.54 8.48 1.15
N PRO A 348 -22.58 8.70 0.33
CA PRO A 348 -22.53 9.67 -0.76
C PRO A 348 -22.05 11.04 -0.26
N ILE A 349 -21.08 11.59 -0.96
CA ILE A 349 -20.55 12.93 -0.64
C ILE A 349 -21.53 14.00 -1.07
N GLU A 350 -21.54 15.10 -0.32
CA GLU A 350 -22.22 16.33 -0.72
C GLU A 350 -21.18 17.42 -1.01
N ILE A 351 -21.51 18.36 -1.88
CA ILE A 351 -20.65 19.51 -2.16
C ILE A 351 -21.19 20.69 -1.38
N ILE A 352 -20.37 21.25 -0.47
CA ILE A 352 -20.79 22.33 0.41
C ILE A 352 -19.75 23.45 0.38
N PRO A 353 -20.17 24.73 0.23
CA PRO A 353 -19.26 25.87 0.31
C PRO A 353 -18.79 26.05 1.75
N MET A 354 -17.47 26.10 1.93
CA MET A 354 -16.90 26.37 3.24
C MET A 354 -15.48 26.92 3.12
N GLU A 355 -15.10 27.66 4.14
CA GLU A 355 -13.75 28.19 4.25
C GLU A 355 -12.79 27.12 4.75
N GLU A 356 -11.81 26.78 3.92
CA GLU A 356 -10.79 25.79 4.22
C GLU A 356 -9.40 26.28 3.76
N TYR A 357 -8.35 25.70 4.32
CA TYR A 357 -6.98 25.91 3.86
C TYR A 357 -6.68 25.01 2.67
N TYR A 358 -6.04 25.59 1.66
CA TYR A 358 -5.66 24.91 0.44
C TYR A 358 -4.16 24.97 0.21
N LEU A 359 -3.57 23.84 -0.14
CA LEU A 359 -2.20 23.77 -0.67
C LEU A 359 -2.28 23.77 -2.21
N LYS A 360 -1.54 24.66 -2.86
CA LYS A 360 -1.45 24.72 -4.31
C LYS A 360 -0.87 23.44 -4.88
N GLN A 361 -1.61 22.82 -5.78
CA GLN A 361 -1.16 21.63 -6.51
C GLN A 361 -1.42 21.71 -8.02
N LYS A 362 -2.43 22.44 -8.47
CA LYS A 362 -2.75 22.57 -9.89
C LYS A 362 -1.57 23.05 -10.72
N ASP A 363 -0.93 24.10 -10.30
CA ASP A 363 0.19 24.73 -11.02
C ASP A 363 1.45 23.84 -10.98
N ALA A 364 1.52 22.89 -10.04
CA ALA A 364 2.63 21.95 -9.91
C ALA A 364 2.49 20.68 -10.79
N VAL A 365 1.31 20.40 -11.39
CA VAL A 365 1.02 19.15 -12.10
C VAL A 365 2.07 18.80 -13.14
N GLU A 366 2.45 19.72 -14.01
CA GLU A 366 3.43 19.45 -15.08
C GLU A 366 4.83 19.16 -14.52
N LYS A 367 5.20 19.79 -13.41
CA LYS A 367 6.43 19.49 -12.69
C LYS A 367 6.37 18.11 -12.06
N MET A 368 5.26 17.75 -11.44
CA MET A 368 5.05 16.42 -10.85
C MET A 368 5.06 15.30 -11.91
N LYS A 369 4.50 15.54 -13.10
CA LYS A 369 4.60 14.60 -14.23
C LYS A 369 6.05 14.33 -14.62
N LYS A 370 6.87 15.36 -14.74
CA LYS A 370 8.31 15.23 -15.07
C LYS A 370 9.03 14.40 -14.00
N LEU A 371 8.87 14.74 -12.72
CA LEU A 371 9.48 13.99 -11.62
C LEU A 371 8.98 12.55 -11.55
N GLY A 372 7.69 12.32 -11.77
CA GLY A 372 7.11 10.98 -11.83
C GLY A 372 7.69 10.12 -12.95
N GLN A 373 8.03 10.70 -14.10
CA GLN A 373 8.72 9.98 -15.17
C GLN A 373 10.14 9.55 -14.78
N GLU A 374 10.85 10.34 -13.99
CA GLU A 374 12.20 10.05 -13.51
C GLU A 374 12.25 8.98 -12.41
N ILE A 375 11.13 8.69 -11.74
CA ILE A 375 11.05 7.65 -10.71
C ILE A 375 10.96 6.29 -11.38
N LYS A 376 11.82 5.35 -10.95
CA LYS A 376 11.75 3.95 -11.38
C LYS A 376 10.70 3.21 -10.57
N PHE A 377 9.66 2.74 -11.25
CA PHE A 377 8.59 1.97 -10.61
C PHE A 377 8.85 0.46 -10.74
N HIS A 378 8.61 -0.25 -9.66
CA HIS A 378 8.66 -1.70 -9.57
C HIS A 378 7.26 -2.25 -9.16
N PRO A 379 6.52 -2.93 -10.06
CA PRO A 379 6.78 -3.05 -11.50
C PRO A 379 6.43 -1.76 -12.27
N PRO A 380 6.99 -1.56 -13.50
CA PRO A 380 6.82 -0.32 -14.27
C PRO A 380 5.38 0.07 -14.56
N MET A 381 4.46 -0.90 -14.70
CA MET A 381 3.05 -0.64 -15.05
C MET A 381 2.32 0.24 -14.03
N HIS A 382 2.72 0.24 -12.76
CA HIS A 382 2.06 1.03 -11.72
C HIS A 382 2.39 2.52 -11.76
N LYS A 383 3.37 2.94 -12.57
CA LYS A 383 3.59 4.37 -12.88
C LYS A 383 2.34 5.01 -13.45
N GLN A 384 1.54 4.28 -14.22
CA GLN A 384 0.32 4.79 -14.84
C GLN A 384 -0.72 5.25 -13.82
N ILE A 385 -0.74 4.67 -12.62
CA ILE A 385 -1.66 5.11 -11.54
C ILE A 385 -1.34 6.56 -11.15
N LEU A 386 -0.06 6.91 -11.00
CA LEU A 386 0.36 8.28 -10.71
C LEU A 386 0.07 9.21 -11.88
N MET A 387 0.35 8.80 -13.12
CA MET A 387 0.11 9.63 -14.30
C MET A 387 -1.37 9.96 -14.49
N ASN A 388 -2.25 8.96 -14.38
CA ASN A 388 -3.70 9.15 -14.45
C ASN A 388 -4.21 10.06 -13.32
N TRP A 389 -3.66 9.94 -12.12
CA TRP A 389 -4.01 10.83 -11.02
C TRP A 389 -3.63 12.27 -11.32
N LEU A 390 -2.40 12.51 -11.79
CA LEU A 390 -1.92 13.85 -12.13
C LEU A 390 -2.78 14.51 -13.22
N GLU A 391 -3.29 13.75 -14.18
CA GLU A 391 -4.19 14.26 -15.23
C GLU A 391 -5.58 14.62 -14.69
N SER A 392 -6.02 13.99 -13.60
CA SER A 392 -7.33 14.24 -13.00
C SER A 392 -7.36 15.44 -12.03
N ILE A 393 -6.20 15.97 -11.65
CA ILE A 393 -6.13 17.09 -10.68
C ILE A 393 -6.68 18.37 -11.32
N SER A 394 -7.81 18.85 -10.77
CA SER A 394 -8.50 20.05 -11.23
C SER A 394 -8.59 21.16 -10.19
N ILE A 395 -8.39 20.84 -8.92
CA ILE A 395 -8.47 21.77 -7.78
C ILE A 395 -7.23 21.66 -6.88
N ASP A 396 -7.00 22.67 -6.05
CA ASP A 396 -5.97 22.64 -5.01
C ASP A 396 -6.41 21.74 -3.85
N TRP A 397 -5.44 21.18 -3.13
CA TRP A 397 -5.67 20.22 -2.05
C TRP A 397 -6.23 20.91 -0.80
N PRO A 398 -7.46 20.61 -0.33
CA PRO A 398 -7.99 21.08 0.94
C PRO A 398 -7.31 20.35 2.10
N ILE A 399 -6.46 21.06 2.83
CA ILE A 399 -5.57 20.49 3.86
C ILE A 399 -6.10 20.61 5.28
N SER A 400 -7.24 21.25 5.52
CA SER A 400 -7.85 21.37 6.85
C SER A 400 -8.98 20.39 7.07
N ARG A 401 -9.14 19.96 8.33
CA ARG A 401 -10.19 19.05 8.77
C ARG A 401 -10.83 19.57 10.07
N ARG A 402 -12.15 19.42 10.17
CA ARG A 402 -12.94 19.83 11.34
C ARG A 402 -13.04 18.69 12.34
N ARG A 403 -11.86 18.21 12.77
CA ARG A 403 -11.70 17.06 13.67
C ARG A 403 -10.76 17.43 14.81
N TYR A 404 -10.62 16.56 15.83
CA TYR A 404 -9.84 16.84 17.02
C TYR A 404 -8.49 16.13 17.05
N TYR A 405 -8.43 14.86 16.60
CA TYR A 405 -7.22 14.06 16.69
C TYR A 405 -6.38 14.11 15.40
N GLY A 406 -5.50 15.08 15.34
CA GLY A 406 -4.59 15.34 14.22
C GLY A 406 -3.64 16.46 14.62
N THR A 407 -2.67 16.76 13.76
CA THR A 407 -1.78 17.90 13.97
C THR A 407 -2.56 19.21 13.74
N GLU A 408 -2.55 20.09 14.70
CA GLU A 408 -3.25 21.38 14.67
C GLU A 408 -2.62 22.33 13.65
N ILE A 409 -3.46 23.19 13.06
CA ILE A 409 -3.02 24.26 12.15
C ILE A 409 -2.49 25.40 13.00
N PRO A 410 -1.20 25.79 12.90
CA PRO A 410 -0.56 26.74 13.82
C PRO A 410 -0.87 28.19 13.46
N ILE A 411 -2.14 28.59 13.55
CA ILE A 411 -2.62 29.95 13.22
C ILE A 411 -3.41 30.54 14.38
N TRP A 412 -3.24 31.85 14.61
CA TRP A 412 -4.09 32.67 15.47
C TRP A 412 -4.64 33.84 14.67
N TYR A 413 -5.90 34.12 14.84
CA TYR A 413 -6.58 35.25 14.21
C TYR A 413 -6.71 36.40 15.18
N CYS A 414 -6.44 37.63 14.71
CA CYS A 414 -6.77 38.83 15.45
C CYS A 414 -8.28 38.93 15.59
N LYS A 415 -8.82 39.04 16.82
CA LYS A 415 -10.26 39.15 17.08
C LYS A 415 -10.88 40.40 16.47
N SER A 416 -10.09 41.47 16.26
CA SER A 416 -10.58 42.76 15.78
C SER A 416 -10.62 42.88 14.24
N CYS A 417 -9.73 42.24 13.52
CA CYS A 417 -9.63 42.39 12.04
C CYS A 417 -9.46 41.05 11.30
N SER A 418 -9.55 39.93 11.99
CA SER A 418 -9.45 38.56 11.44
C SER A 418 -8.15 38.28 10.70
N GLU A 419 -7.11 39.12 10.88
CA GLU A 419 -5.80 38.86 10.25
C GLU A 419 -5.18 37.60 10.81
N PRO A 420 -4.77 36.61 9.97
CA PRO A 420 -4.09 35.42 10.39
C PRO A 420 -2.62 35.66 10.75
N HIS A 421 -2.15 35.06 11.81
CA HIS A 421 -0.77 35.12 12.28
C HIS A 421 -0.22 33.70 12.45
N VAL A 422 0.96 33.40 11.89
CA VAL A 422 1.68 32.14 12.03
C VAL A 422 2.93 32.35 12.87
N PRO A 423 3.27 31.43 13.79
CA PRO A 423 4.47 31.54 14.62
C PRO A 423 5.73 31.22 13.82
N GLU A 424 6.89 31.38 14.45
CA GLU A 424 8.13 30.84 13.90
C GLU A 424 8.17 29.30 14.08
N PRO A 425 8.78 28.58 13.10
CA PRO A 425 8.88 27.12 13.20
C PRO A 425 9.82 26.68 14.34
N GLY A 426 9.65 25.45 14.86
CA GLY A 426 10.56 24.84 15.83
C GLY A 426 9.87 24.35 17.11
N LYS A 427 8.67 24.81 17.41
CA LYS A 427 7.84 24.32 18.52
C LYS A 427 6.52 23.76 17.98
N TYR A 428 6.02 22.69 18.61
CA TYR A 428 4.66 22.22 18.37
C TYR A 428 3.66 23.11 19.11
N HIS A 429 2.65 23.59 18.41
CA HIS A 429 1.62 24.50 18.91
C HIS A 429 0.23 23.87 18.86
N LYS A 430 -0.57 24.16 19.88
CA LYS A 430 -2.00 23.81 19.96
C LYS A 430 -2.85 25.08 20.07
N PRO A 431 -3.12 25.80 18.98
CA PRO A 431 -3.73 27.14 19.04
C PRO A 431 -5.07 27.19 19.78
N TRP A 432 -5.88 26.12 19.71
CA TRP A 432 -7.15 26.00 20.42
C TRP A 432 -7.00 25.93 21.95
N ALA A 433 -5.83 25.56 22.46
CA ALA A 433 -5.55 25.34 23.89
C ALA A 433 -4.47 26.25 24.45
N GLU A 434 -3.71 26.94 23.61
CA GLU A 434 -2.58 27.80 24.02
C GLU A 434 -2.94 29.30 23.84
N GLU A 435 -2.37 30.14 24.69
CA GLU A 435 -2.39 31.58 24.46
C GLU A 435 -1.58 31.93 23.20
N SER A 436 -1.99 33.02 22.54
CA SER A 436 -1.30 33.50 21.35
C SER A 436 0.16 33.88 21.68
N PRO A 437 1.14 33.46 20.88
CA PRO A 437 2.53 33.88 21.04
C PRO A 437 2.81 35.31 20.56
N PHE A 438 1.79 36.04 20.08
CA PHE A 438 1.94 37.37 19.51
C PHE A 438 1.52 38.44 20.48
N ASP A 439 2.37 39.46 20.68
CA ASP A 439 2.07 40.63 21.52
C ASP A 439 0.96 41.52 20.92
N LYS A 440 0.97 41.69 19.60
CA LYS A 440 0.02 42.53 18.89
C LYS A 440 -0.16 42.12 17.41
N CYS A 441 -1.32 42.39 16.88
CA CYS A 441 -1.64 42.21 15.48
C CYS A 441 -0.79 43.13 14.58
N THR A 442 -0.15 42.59 13.57
CA THR A 442 0.71 43.33 12.62
C THR A 442 -0.08 44.30 11.75
N LYS A 443 -1.40 44.05 11.56
CA LYS A 443 -2.28 44.86 10.72
C LYS A 443 -2.98 45.98 11.50
N CYS A 444 -3.57 45.68 12.65
CA CYS A 444 -4.39 46.66 13.38
C CYS A 444 -3.86 47.06 14.76
N GLY A 445 -2.76 46.46 15.22
CA GLY A 445 -2.10 46.74 16.50
C GLY A 445 -2.83 46.23 17.75
N LYS A 446 -3.98 45.55 17.62
CA LYS A 446 -4.73 44.98 18.76
C LYS A 446 -4.05 43.74 19.30
N THR A 447 -4.33 43.38 20.56
CA THR A 447 -3.61 42.32 21.33
C THR A 447 -4.42 41.05 21.55
N GLU A 448 -5.70 41.05 21.16
CA GLU A 448 -6.56 39.88 21.35
C GLU A 448 -6.56 38.97 20.15
N PHE A 449 -6.31 37.69 20.41
CA PHE A 449 -6.28 36.65 19.37
C PHE A 449 -7.20 35.48 19.75
N VAL A 450 -7.60 34.72 18.73
CA VAL A 450 -8.26 33.42 18.84
C VAL A 450 -7.48 32.41 18.02
N GLY A 451 -7.17 31.27 18.62
CA GLY A 451 -6.46 30.20 17.94
C GLY A 451 -7.36 29.41 17.00
N GLU A 452 -6.78 28.88 15.94
CA GLU A 452 -7.43 27.95 15.02
C GLU A 452 -7.77 26.64 15.73
N ASP A 453 -8.96 26.08 15.48
CA ASP A 453 -9.45 24.86 16.13
C ASP A 453 -9.44 23.62 15.21
N ARG A 454 -9.21 23.82 13.90
CA ARG A 454 -9.07 22.75 12.92
C ARG A 454 -7.72 22.04 13.00
N THR A 455 -7.70 20.80 12.53
CA THR A 455 -6.47 20.02 12.35
C THR A 455 -6.15 19.88 10.87
N PHE A 456 -4.94 19.42 10.56
CA PHE A 456 -4.58 19.05 9.20
C PHE A 456 -5.28 17.76 8.77
N ASP A 457 -5.40 17.60 7.47
CA ASP A 457 -5.53 16.30 6.82
C ASP A 457 -4.37 15.37 7.25
N THR A 458 -4.66 14.11 7.57
CA THR A 458 -3.63 13.14 7.99
C THR A 458 -2.52 12.98 6.94
N TRP A 459 -2.81 13.20 5.66
CA TRP A 459 -1.80 13.17 4.60
C TRP A 459 -0.79 14.33 4.69
N MET A 460 -1.13 15.42 5.39
CA MET A 460 -0.15 16.46 5.73
C MET A 460 0.94 15.95 6.68
N ASP A 461 0.58 15.07 7.62
CA ASP A 461 1.54 14.41 8.51
C ASP A 461 2.33 13.33 7.75
N SER A 462 1.65 12.36 7.15
CA SER A 462 2.29 11.21 6.50
C SER A 462 3.20 11.62 5.33
N SER A 463 2.90 12.73 4.65
CA SER A 463 3.67 13.21 3.48
C SER A 463 5.03 13.80 3.81
N VAL A 464 5.37 14.00 5.09
CA VAL A 464 6.71 14.47 5.51
C VAL A 464 7.59 13.36 6.05
N SER A 465 7.17 12.08 5.93
CA SER A 465 7.95 10.95 6.43
C SER A 465 9.42 10.94 5.95
N PRO A 466 9.76 11.14 4.66
CA PRO A 466 11.17 11.15 4.25
C PRO A 466 11.94 12.34 4.83
N LEU A 467 11.28 13.47 5.09
CA LEU A 467 11.89 14.63 5.75
C LEU A 467 12.13 14.35 7.24
N PHE A 468 11.19 13.65 7.89
CA PHE A 468 11.34 13.28 9.30
C PHE A 468 12.47 12.27 9.49
N VAL A 469 12.47 11.15 8.76
CA VAL A 469 13.48 10.10 8.92
C VAL A 469 14.87 10.56 8.52
N SER A 470 14.99 11.50 7.57
CA SER A 470 16.26 12.12 7.19
C SER A 470 16.67 13.29 8.09
N LYS A 471 15.91 13.60 9.14
CA LYS A 471 16.18 14.72 10.07
C LYS A 471 16.25 16.10 9.42
N PHE A 472 15.42 16.35 8.41
CA PHE A 472 15.31 17.66 7.76
C PHE A 472 15.16 18.79 8.78
N ASN A 473 15.94 19.87 8.63
CA ASN A 473 16.03 21.02 9.54
C ASN A 473 16.45 20.69 11.00
N ARG A 474 16.84 19.44 11.30
CA ARG A 474 17.28 19.01 12.64
C ARG A 474 18.73 18.56 12.67
N ASP A 475 19.22 17.94 11.59
CA ASP A 475 20.60 17.47 11.46
C ASP A 475 20.99 17.51 9.97
N LYS A 476 21.67 18.57 9.57
CA LYS A 476 22.03 18.79 8.16
C LYS A 476 22.99 17.71 7.63
N GLU A 477 23.95 17.28 8.43
CA GLU A 477 24.92 16.26 8.00
C GLU A 477 24.23 14.92 7.73
N PHE A 478 23.34 14.51 8.62
CA PHE A 478 22.54 13.30 8.45
C PHE A 478 21.60 13.42 7.24
N PHE A 479 20.95 14.58 7.08
CA PHE A 479 20.07 14.83 5.94
C PHE A 479 20.80 14.69 4.60
N ASP A 480 21.96 15.30 4.48
CA ASP A 480 22.74 15.26 3.23
C ASP A 480 23.23 13.83 2.88
N LYS A 481 23.33 12.93 3.87
CA LYS A 481 23.72 11.52 3.69
C LYS A 481 22.57 10.58 3.32
N VAL A 482 21.34 10.87 3.77
CA VAL A 482 20.21 9.93 3.63
C VAL A 482 19.07 10.43 2.76
N TYR A 483 19.05 11.71 2.39
CA TYR A 483 18.04 12.31 1.51
C TYR A 483 18.65 12.74 0.16
N PRO A 484 18.02 12.41 -0.99
CA PRO A 484 16.77 11.65 -1.15
C PRO A 484 16.87 10.20 -0.65
N THR A 485 15.75 9.63 -0.20
CA THR A 485 15.69 8.21 0.13
C THR A 485 15.84 7.36 -1.13
N THR A 486 16.20 6.08 -1.00
CA THR A 486 16.46 5.24 -2.17
C THR A 486 15.17 4.71 -2.75
N ILE A 487 14.35 4.07 -1.92
CA ILE A 487 13.15 3.37 -2.37
C ILE A 487 11.96 3.65 -1.45
N ARG A 488 10.79 3.81 -2.08
CA ARG A 488 9.50 4.00 -1.42
C ARG A 488 8.57 2.82 -1.70
N PRO A 489 8.57 1.80 -0.85
CA PRO A 489 7.64 0.69 -0.97
C PRO A 489 6.25 1.07 -0.45
N GLN A 490 5.20 0.63 -1.13
CA GLN A 490 3.82 0.84 -0.72
C GLN A 490 2.82 -0.02 -1.51
N ALA A 491 1.56 -0.06 -1.04
CA ALA A 491 0.46 -0.64 -1.82
C ALA A 491 -0.09 0.35 -2.86
N LYS A 492 -0.75 -0.18 -3.90
CA LYS A 492 -1.24 0.62 -5.03
C LYS A 492 -2.36 1.61 -4.67
N ASP A 493 -3.10 1.39 -3.57
CA ASP A 493 -4.20 2.26 -3.15
C ASP A 493 -3.73 3.63 -2.62
N ILE A 494 -2.52 3.74 -2.12
CA ILE A 494 -1.98 4.99 -1.60
C ILE A 494 -1.04 5.73 -2.57
N VAL A 495 -1.02 5.35 -3.85
CA VAL A 495 -0.24 6.08 -4.87
C VAL A 495 -0.79 7.49 -5.11
N ARG A 496 -2.13 7.65 -5.11
CA ARG A 496 -2.80 8.96 -5.29
C ARG A 496 -2.72 9.86 -4.06
N THR A 497 -2.47 9.29 -2.90
CA THR A 497 -2.41 9.97 -1.60
C THR A 497 -0.97 10.05 -1.11
N TRP A 498 -0.49 9.06 -0.36
CA TRP A 498 0.80 9.11 0.31
C TRP A 498 1.99 9.34 -0.64
N LEU A 499 2.05 8.62 -1.79
CA LEU A 499 3.13 8.83 -2.76
C LEU A 499 3.07 10.22 -3.37
N TYR A 500 1.89 10.60 -3.89
CA TYR A 500 1.74 11.87 -4.59
C TYR A 500 1.92 13.07 -3.66
N TYR A 501 1.26 13.10 -2.51
CA TYR A 501 1.39 14.24 -1.58
C TYR A 501 2.79 14.37 -1.00
N THR A 502 3.50 13.26 -0.80
CA THR A 502 4.92 13.33 -0.41
C THR A 502 5.79 13.89 -1.53
N LEU A 503 5.57 13.44 -2.77
CA LEU A 503 6.32 13.97 -3.92
C LEU A 503 6.13 15.48 -4.06
N LEU A 504 4.88 15.95 -3.99
CA LEU A 504 4.52 17.37 -4.06
C LEU A 504 5.19 18.18 -2.95
N ARG A 505 4.97 17.79 -1.69
CA ARG A 505 5.44 18.58 -0.56
C ARG A 505 6.95 18.58 -0.39
N CYS A 506 7.59 17.44 -0.57
CA CYS A 506 9.04 17.36 -0.48
C CYS A 506 9.71 18.17 -1.59
N GLU A 507 9.14 18.16 -2.79
CA GLU A 507 9.63 19.00 -3.88
C GLU A 507 9.45 20.50 -3.58
N GLN A 508 8.26 20.92 -3.13
CA GLN A 508 8.00 22.31 -2.74
C GLN A 508 8.94 22.81 -1.63
N LEU A 509 9.32 21.93 -0.68
CA LEU A 509 10.16 22.30 0.46
C LEU A 509 11.65 22.24 0.14
N THR A 510 12.10 21.26 -0.64
CA THR A 510 13.54 20.97 -0.86
C THR A 510 14.02 21.26 -2.29
N GLY A 511 13.09 21.42 -3.24
CA GLY A 511 13.40 21.53 -4.68
C GLY A 511 13.88 20.21 -5.30
N LYS A 512 13.78 19.07 -4.60
CA LYS A 512 14.27 17.76 -5.02
C LYS A 512 13.17 16.70 -4.92
N LYS A 513 13.24 15.68 -5.79
CA LYS A 513 12.41 14.47 -5.61
C LYS A 513 12.86 13.73 -4.34
N PRO A 514 11.93 13.18 -3.55
CA PRO A 514 12.28 12.57 -2.26
C PRO A 514 12.84 11.15 -2.33
N TRP A 515 12.71 10.44 -3.47
CA TRP A 515 13.23 9.08 -3.69
C TRP A 515 13.54 8.83 -5.17
N SER A 516 14.33 7.79 -5.42
CA SER A 516 14.69 7.37 -6.79
C SER A 516 13.78 6.27 -7.32
N GLU A 517 13.31 5.37 -6.45
CA GLU A 517 12.55 4.18 -6.81
C GLU A 517 11.25 4.08 -6.00
N ALA A 518 10.19 3.56 -6.61
CA ALA A 518 8.92 3.25 -5.96
C ALA A 518 8.58 1.77 -6.19
N TRP A 519 8.37 1.02 -5.11
CA TRP A 519 7.96 -0.38 -5.17
C TRP A 519 6.48 -0.51 -4.80
N ILE A 520 5.68 -1.06 -5.73
CA ILE A 520 4.22 -1.06 -5.58
C ILE A 520 3.67 -2.48 -5.53
N MET A 521 2.98 -2.79 -4.45
CA MET A 521 2.32 -4.07 -4.21
C MET A 521 0.82 -4.02 -4.51
N GLY A 522 0.26 -5.16 -4.95
CA GLY A 522 -1.19 -5.34 -5.14
C GLY A 522 -1.97 -5.50 -3.83
N TYR A 523 -3.28 -5.67 -3.92
CA TYR A 523 -4.15 -5.87 -2.76
C TYR A 523 -4.12 -7.32 -2.25
N GLY A 524 -4.13 -7.48 -0.94
CA GLY A 524 -4.51 -8.73 -0.31
C GLY A 524 -6.04 -8.93 -0.40
N LEU A 525 -6.44 -10.02 -1.04
CA LEU A 525 -7.83 -10.42 -1.23
C LEU A 525 -8.15 -11.60 -0.32
N ASP A 526 -9.42 -11.73 0.08
CA ASP A 526 -9.93 -12.92 0.72
C ASP A 526 -10.06 -14.10 -0.28
N GLU A 527 -10.52 -15.25 0.19
CA GLU A 527 -10.70 -16.44 -0.64
C GLU A 527 -11.70 -16.24 -1.78
N LYS A 528 -12.66 -15.33 -1.60
CA LYS A 528 -13.68 -14.98 -2.60
C LYS A 528 -13.18 -13.96 -3.64
N GLY A 529 -11.95 -13.45 -3.47
CA GLY A 529 -11.37 -12.43 -4.34
C GLY A 529 -11.80 -10.99 -4.00
N MET A 530 -12.36 -10.77 -2.80
CA MET A 530 -12.72 -9.43 -2.33
C MET A 530 -11.55 -8.80 -1.56
N LYS A 531 -11.31 -7.49 -1.77
CA LYS A 531 -10.30 -6.75 -1.00
C LYS A 531 -10.60 -6.90 0.50
N MET A 532 -9.60 -7.36 1.25
CA MET A 532 -9.71 -7.45 2.71
C MET A 532 -9.83 -6.07 3.32
N SER A 533 -10.80 -5.91 4.20
CA SER A 533 -10.96 -4.71 5.03
C SER A 533 -11.62 -5.05 6.37
N LYS A 534 -11.25 -4.29 7.39
CA LYS A 534 -11.84 -4.44 8.74
C LYS A 534 -13.35 -4.16 8.74
N SER A 535 -13.81 -3.21 7.93
CA SER A 535 -15.22 -2.84 7.81
C SER A 535 -16.10 -3.95 7.22
N LYS A 536 -15.52 -4.82 6.37
CA LYS A 536 -16.22 -5.97 5.78
C LYS A 536 -16.14 -7.24 6.63
N GLY A 537 -15.34 -7.26 7.70
CA GLY A 537 -15.17 -8.41 8.57
C GLY A 537 -14.47 -9.61 7.92
N ASN A 538 -13.80 -9.41 6.78
CA ASN A 538 -13.07 -10.44 6.03
C ASN A 538 -11.54 -10.35 6.20
N ALA A 539 -11.07 -9.57 7.17
CA ALA A 539 -9.65 -9.44 7.49
C ALA A 539 -9.19 -10.64 8.32
N ILE A 540 -8.13 -11.31 7.88
CA ILE A 540 -7.50 -12.45 8.58
C ILE A 540 -6.40 -11.91 9.48
N ASP A 541 -6.39 -12.36 10.76
CA ASP A 541 -5.34 -12.03 11.73
C ASP A 541 -4.07 -12.85 11.43
N PRO A 542 -2.91 -12.23 11.18
CA PRO A 542 -1.68 -12.93 10.92
C PRO A 542 -1.05 -13.54 12.18
N LEU A 543 -1.32 -13.02 13.38
CA LEU A 543 -0.63 -13.44 14.61
C LEU A 543 -0.82 -14.93 14.93
N PRO A 544 -2.05 -15.48 14.96
CA PRO A 544 -2.26 -16.91 15.17
C PRO A 544 -1.61 -17.79 14.08
N VAL A 545 -1.57 -17.29 12.85
CA VAL A 545 -0.95 -18.01 11.72
C VAL A 545 0.57 -18.10 11.90
N ILE A 546 1.21 -16.97 12.27
CA ILE A 546 2.66 -16.92 12.52
C ILE A 546 3.03 -17.78 13.74
N GLU A 547 2.27 -17.70 14.83
CA GLU A 547 2.51 -18.52 16.02
C GLU A 547 2.39 -20.03 15.75
N LYS A 548 1.44 -20.43 14.93
CA LYS A 548 1.19 -21.84 14.57
C LYS A 548 2.20 -22.39 13.56
N LEU A 549 2.52 -21.63 12.52
CA LEU A 549 3.26 -22.09 11.36
C LEU A 549 4.72 -21.62 11.31
N GLY A 550 5.07 -20.58 12.06
CA GLY A 550 6.36 -19.91 12.03
C GLY A 550 6.42 -18.75 11.02
N ALA A 551 7.29 -17.78 11.31
CA ALA A 551 7.51 -16.62 10.45
C ALA A 551 8.09 -17.01 9.09
N ASP A 552 9.05 -17.90 9.03
CA ASP A 552 9.65 -18.34 7.76
C ASP A 552 8.66 -19.01 6.82
N THR A 553 7.70 -19.79 7.35
CA THR A 553 6.61 -20.37 6.55
C THR A 553 5.74 -19.27 5.94
N PHE A 554 5.36 -18.27 6.75
CA PHE A 554 4.60 -17.13 6.30
C PHE A 554 5.35 -16.29 5.25
N ARG A 555 6.61 -16.00 5.51
CA ARG A 555 7.48 -15.23 4.60
C ARG A 555 7.70 -15.96 3.28
N PHE A 556 7.97 -17.26 3.31
CA PHE A 556 8.11 -18.06 2.10
C PHE A 556 6.82 -18.07 1.27
N TRP A 557 5.65 -18.19 1.93
CA TRP A 557 4.37 -18.04 1.26
C TRP A 557 4.24 -16.66 0.61
N SER A 558 4.56 -15.57 1.32
CA SER A 558 4.45 -14.22 0.78
C SER A 558 5.34 -14.00 -0.45
N ALA A 559 6.51 -14.65 -0.51
CA ALA A 559 7.38 -14.60 -1.68
C ALA A 559 6.89 -15.51 -2.81
N SER A 560 6.53 -16.78 -2.53
CA SER A 560 6.27 -17.80 -3.54
C SER A 560 4.87 -17.80 -4.15
N GLU A 561 3.91 -17.10 -3.52
CA GLU A 561 2.51 -17.04 -3.98
C GLU A 561 2.06 -15.64 -4.41
N ILE A 562 2.88 -14.62 -4.18
CA ILE A 562 2.56 -13.23 -4.51
C ILE A 562 3.46 -12.76 -5.65
N ASN A 563 2.89 -12.72 -6.86
CA ASN A 563 3.59 -12.13 -8.00
C ASN A 563 3.60 -10.61 -7.87
N HIS A 564 4.77 -10.02 -8.08
CA HIS A 564 5.05 -8.60 -7.83
C HIS A 564 4.06 -7.67 -8.56
N GLY A 565 3.41 -6.81 -7.78
CA GLY A 565 2.46 -5.80 -8.27
C GLY A 565 1.03 -6.30 -8.53
N TYR A 566 0.79 -7.60 -8.48
CA TYR A 566 -0.54 -8.18 -8.68
C TYR A 566 -1.29 -8.37 -7.36
N ASP A 567 -2.62 -8.38 -7.46
CA ASP A 567 -3.48 -8.72 -6.32
C ASP A 567 -3.33 -10.21 -6.00
N PHE A 568 -3.38 -10.55 -4.72
CA PHE A 568 -3.15 -11.91 -4.26
C PHE A 568 -4.19 -12.37 -3.24
N ARG A 569 -4.53 -13.65 -3.28
CA ARG A 569 -5.48 -14.25 -2.35
C ARG A 569 -4.78 -14.79 -1.13
N CYS A 570 -5.28 -14.42 0.05
CA CYS A 570 -4.81 -14.93 1.32
C CYS A 570 -5.63 -16.16 1.72
N ASN A 571 -4.94 -17.27 1.98
CA ASN A 571 -5.53 -18.54 2.39
C ASN A 571 -4.58 -19.27 3.34
N GLU A 572 -5.05 -19.60 4.56
CA GLU A 572 -4.22 -20.27 5.58
C GLU A 572 -3.70 -21.64 5.11
N GLN A 573 -4.51 -22.41 4.38
CA GLN A 573 -4.11 -23.72 3.88
C GLN A 573 -2.95 -23.62 2.88
N LYS A 574 -2.94 -22.57 2.05
CA LYS A 574 -1.83 -22.29 1.14
C LYS A 574 -0.55 -21.95 1.91
N ILE A 575 -0.67 -21.13 2.97
CA ILE A 575 0.46 -20.80 3.84
C ILE A 575 1.01 -22.09 4.46
N GLU A 576 0.16 -22.94 5.03
CA GLU A 576 0.55 -24.21 5.63
C GLU A 576 1.25 -25.16 4.63
N SER A 577 0.79 -25.16 3.37
CA SER A 577 1.38 -25.99 2.32
C SER A 577 2.84 -25.65 2.03
N THR A 578 3.26 -24.39 2.22
CA THR A 578 4.64 -23.96 1.99
C THR A 578 5.63 -24.51 3.04
N LYS A 579 5.13 -24.93 4.21
CA LYS A 579 5.93 -25.60 5.24
C LYS A 579 6.63 -26.85 4.71
N LYS A 580 6.06 -27.51 3.69
CA LYS A 580 6.66 -28.70 3.07
C LYS A 580 8.04 -28.41 2.49
N PHE A 581 8.22 -27.23 1.89
CA PHE A 581 9.52 -26.84 1.35
C PHE A 581 10.56 -26.63 2.47
N LEU A 582 10.21 -25.94 3.54
CA LEU A 582 11.12 -25.73 4.68
C LEU A 582 11.49 -27.06 5.34
N SER A 583 10.53 -28.00 5.44
CA SER A 583 10.79 -29.37 5.93
C SER A 583 11.75 -30.12 5.00
N LYS A 584 11.63 -29.93 3.68
CA LYS A 584 12.55 -30.54 2.71
C LYS A 584 13.95 -29.95 2.83
N LEU A 585 14.07 -28.63 2.92
CA LEU A 585 15.34 -27.93 3.13
C LEU A 585 16.02 -28.42 4.43
N TRP A 586 15.25 -28.51 5.52
CA TRP A 586 15.75 -29.05 6.80
C TRP A 586 16.31 -30.44 6.67
N ASN A 587 15.56 -31.35 6.04
CA ASN A 587 15.99 -32.74 5.85
C ASN A 587 17.23 -32.85 4.99
N VAL A 588 17.35 -32.05 3.92
CA VAL A 588 18.55 -31.97 3.10
C VAL A 588 19.74 -31.49 3.94
N SER A 589 19.57 -30.38 4.66
CA SER A 589 20.63 -29.83 5.51
C SER A 589 21.05 -30.78 6.61
N ARG A 590 20.09 -31.48 7.24
CA ARG A 590 20.36 -32.51 8.25
C ARG A 590 21.13 -33.69 7.67
N PHE A 591 20.78 -34.15 6.47
CA PHE A 591 21.53 -35.22 5.78
C PHE A 591 22.98 -34.77 5.50
N LEU A 592 23.17 -33.56 4.94
CA LEU A 592 24.50 -33.04 4.64
C LEU A 592 25.33 -32.77 5.89
N SER A 593 24.71 -32.47 7.03
CA SER A 593 25.38 -32.27 8.31
C SER A 593 26.08 -33.54 8.84
N SER A 594 25.84 -34.70 8.21
CA SER A 594 26.58 -35.95 8.50
C SER A 594 28.00 -35.98 7.89
N PHE A 595 28.27 -35.10 6.95
CA PHE A 595 29.56 -34.99 6.27
C PHE A 595 30.36 -33.80 6.78
N PRO A 596 31.70 -33.87 6.80
CA PRO A 596 32.53 -32.73 7.18
C PRO A 596 32.45 -31.63 6.09
N VAL A 597 32.52 -30.36 6.50
CA VAL A 597 32.70 -29.23 5.55
C VAL A 597 34.17 -29.24 5.15
N ILE A 598 34.44 -29.31 3.85
CA ILE A 598 35.79 -29.26 3.28
C ILE A 598 35.91 -28.07 2.33
N GLU A 599 37.06 -27.39 2.34
CA GLU A 599 37.27 -26.12 1.62
C GLU A 599 37.52 -26.33 0.12
N SER A 600 37.99 -27.49 -0.28
CA SER A 600 38.30 -27.79 -1.67
C SER A 600 38.07 -29.26 -1.98
N GLY A 601 37.70 -29.57 -3.22
CA GLY A 601 37.54 -30.90 -3.76
C GLY A 601 37.76 -30.89 -5.27
N ASN A 602 37.89 -32.05 -5.89
CA ASN A 602 38.01 -32.17 -7.34
C ASN A 602 36.68 -32.66 -7.95
N PRO A 603 35.78 -31.73 -8.42
CA PRO A 603 34.48 -32.04 -8.96
C PRO A 603 34.58 -32.91 -10.23
N ASN A 604 33.89 -34.08 -10.23
CA ASN A 604 33.73 -34.90 -11.42
C ASN A 604 32.61 -34.38 -12.34
N ALA A 605 32.24 -35.09 -13.40
CA ALA A 605 31.21 -34.68 -14.36
C ALA A 605 29.86 -34.43 -13.69
N THR A 606 29.44 -35.28 -12.75
CA THR A 606 28.17 -35.16 -12.00
C THR A 606 28.18 -33.90 -11.12
N ASP A 607 29.31 -33.59 -10.51
CA ASP A 607 29.48 -32.39 -9.67
C ASP A 607 29.47 -31.10 -10.52
N LYS A 608 30.19 -31.13 -11.66
CA LYS A 608 30.22 -30.00 -12.60
C LYS A 608 28.84 -29.70 -13.18
N TRP A 609 28.05 -30.74 -13.46
CA TRP A 609 26.68 -30.58 -13.88
C TRP A 609 25.83 -29.78 -12.86
N ILE A 610 25.79 -30.24 -11.59
CA ILE A 610 24.95 -29.54 -10.60
C ILE A 610 25.48 -28.14 -10.27
N LEU A 611 26.79 -27.91 -10.35
CA LEU A 611 27.38 -26.56 -10.19
C LEU A 611 27.00 -25.62 -11.32
N ALA A 612 26.89 -26.11 -12.57
CA ALA A 612 26.40 -25.33 -13.70
C ALA A 612 24.90 -24.94 -13.53
N GLU A 613 24.08 -25.89 -13.05
CA GLU A 613 22.69 -25.61 -12.73
C GLU A 613 22.55 -24.64 -11.53
N LEU A 614 23.43 -24.73 -10.54
CA LEU A 614 23.50 -23.78 -9.44
C LEU A 614 23.87 -22.37 -9.93
N ASP A 615 24.76 -22.27 -10.90
CA ASP A 615 25.15 -21.00 -11.53
C ASP A 615 23.96 -20.34 -12.28
N ASN A 616 23.15 -21.16 -12.96
CA ASN A 616 21.90 -20.69 -13.59
C ASN A 616 20.89 -20.20 -12.54
N LEU A 617 20.75 -20.93 -11.42
CA LEU A 617 19.92 -20.51 -10.29
C LEU A 617 20.38 -19.16 -9.73
N ILE A 618 21.70 -18.95 -9.54
CA ILE A 618 22.26 -17.70 -9.03
C ILE A 618 21.90 -16.54 -9.97
N LYS A 619 22.03 -16.73 -11.30
CA LYS A 619 21.69 -15.71 -12.31
C LYS A 619 20.19 -15.33 -12.25
N GLU A 620 19.32 -16.32 -12.14
CA GLU A 620 17.87 -16.11 -12.05
C GLU A 620 17.49 -15.39 -10.73
N CYS A 621 18.04 -15.83 -9.60
CA CYS A 621 17.81 -15.19 -8.31
C CYS A 621 18.32 -13.74 -8.30
N LYS A 622 19.52 -13.48 -8.82
CA LYS A 622 20.09 -12.13 -8.91
C LYS A 622 19.16 -11.19 -9.67
N LYS A 623 18.66 -11.61 -10.83
CA LYS A 623 17.67 -10.82 -11.60
C LYS A 623 16.41 -10.53 -10.79
N GLY A 624 15.84 -11.54 -10.13
CA GLY A 624 14.64 -11.35 -9.29
C GLY A 624 14.87 -10.37 -8.14
N TYR A 625 16.03 -10.44 -7.48
CA TYR A 625 16.39 -9.53 -6.39
C TYR A 625 16.66 -8.10 -6.87
N GLU A 626 17.31 -7.90 -8.01
CA GLU A 626 17.54 -6.57 -8.62
C GLU A 626 16.24 -5.89 -9.05
N GLU A 627 15.23 -6.67 -9.41
CA GLU A 627 13.88 -6.19 -9.77
C GLU A 627 12.95 -6.10 -8.55
N TYR A 628 13.39 -6.47 -7.36
CA TYR A 628 12.59 -6.64 -6.13
C TYR A 628 11.36 -7.52 -6.34
N ASN A 629 11.49 -8.52 -7.20
CA ASN A 629 10.48 -9.54 -7.49
C ASN A 629 10.83 -10.84 -6.78
N PHE A 630 10.43 -10.99 -5.54
CA PHE A 630 10.78 -12.13 -4.68
C PHE A 630 10.11 -13.44 -5.09
N PHE A 631 9.10 -13.39 -5.95
CA PHE A 631 8.46 -14.56 -6.51
C PHE A 631 9.46 -15.39 -7.35
N VAL A 632 10.27 -14.73 -8.15
CA VAL A 632 11.26 -15.40 -9.02
C VAL A 632 12.25 -16.23 -8.20
N PRO A 633 13.03 -15.66 -7.25
CA PRO A 633 13.98 -16.45 -6.46
C PRO A 633 13.30 -17.49 -5.58
N ALA A 634 12.12 -17.22 -5.00
CA ALA A 634 11.43 -18.20 -4.15
C ALA A 634 11.04 -19.46 -4.93
N ILE A 635 10.52 -19.31 -6.15
CA ILE A 635 10.16 -20.43 -7.01
C ILE A 635 11.40 -21.16 -7.53
N ALA A 636 12.37 -20.41 -8.07
CA ALA A 636 13.59 -21.00 -8.63
C ALA A 636 14.37 -21.80 -7.58
N ILE A 637 14.55 -21.26 -6.37
CA ILE A 637 15.25 -21.98 -5.29
C ILE A 637 14.47 -23.23 -4.86
N ARG A 638 13.13 -23.14 -4.77
CA ARG A 638 12.29 -24.30 -4.43
C ARG A 638 12.42 -25.41 -5.47
N GLU A 639 12.28 -25.07 -6.75
CA GLU A 639 12.36 -26.04 -7.84
C GLU A 639 13.75 -26.69 -7.92
N PHE A 640 14.81 -25.89 -7.86
CA PHE A 640 16.18 -26.40 -7.84
C PHE A 640 16.43 -27.32 -6.64
N THR A 641 16.09 -26.87 -5.44
CA THR A 641 16.36 -27.60 -4.20
C THR A 641 15.60 -28.92 -4.13
N TRP A 642 14.31 -28.89 -4.53
CA TRP A 642 13.44 -30.06 -4.39
C TRP A 642 13.61 -31.04 -5.55
N ASN A 643 13.46 -30.52 -6.78
CA ASN A 643 13.31 -31.36 -7.95
C ASN A 643 14.63 -31.72 -8.59
N LEU A 644 15.71 -30.99 -8.37
CA LEU A 644 17.02 -31.26 -8.97
C LEU A 644 18.04 -31.71 -7.92
N PHE A 645 18.35 -30.86 -6.96
CA PHE A 645 19.39 -31.13 -5.97
C PHE A 645 19.05 -32.32 -5.08
N ALA A 646 17.84 -32.31 -4.45
CA ALA A 646 17.46 -33.37 -3.52
C ALA A 646 16.93 -34.64 -4.22
N ALA A 647 16.24 -34.52 -5.35
CA ALA A 647 15.65 -35.69 -6.03
C ALA A 647 16.64 -36.45 -6.91
N HIS A 648 17.61 -35.76 -7.49
CA HIS A 648 18.56 -36.39 -8.43
C HIS A 648 19.99 -36.34 -7.91
N TYR A 649 20.57 -35.12 -7.75
CA TYR A 649 22.01 -35.01 -7.48
C TYR A 649 22.41 -35.73 -6.17
N ILE A 650 21.73 -35.46 -5.05
CA ILE A 650 22.04 -36.08 -3.76
C ILE A 650 21.97 -37.63 -3.87
N GLU A 651 20.96 -38.17 -4.52
CA GLU A 651 20.81 -39.62 -4.65
C GLU A 651 21.89 -40.21 -5.58
N MET A 652 22.32 -39.52 -6.63
CA MET A 652 23.43 -39.95 -7.49
C MET A 652 24.75 -40.02 -6.73
N VAL A 653 25.06 -39.01 -5.91
CA VAL A 653 26.37 -38.92 -5.24
C VAL A 653 26.38 -39.52 -3.86
N LYS A 654 25.29 -40.06 -3.35
CA LYS A 654 25.12 -40.52 -1.98
C LYS A 654 26.14 -41.62 -1.61
N ALA A 655 26.28 -42.64 -2.44
CA ALA A 655 27.27 -43.71 -2.20
C ALA A 655 28.70 -43.17 -2.26
N ARG A 656 28.97 -42.26 -3.18
CA ARG A 656 30.26 -41.59 -3.34
C ARG A 656 30.59 -40.75 -2.10
N ALA A 657 29.65 -39.96 -1.57
CA ALA A 657 29.86 -39.17 -0.36
C ALA A 657 30.15 -40.06 0.88
N TYR A 658 29.61 -41.28 0.93
CA TYR A 658 29.97 -42.27 1.96
C TYR A 658 31.24 -43.02 1.66
N GLY A 659 31.90 -42.84 0.50
CA GLY A 659 33.11 -43.57 0.10
C GLY A 659 32.86 -45.03 -0.30
N ILE A 660 31.63 -45.41 -0.63
CA ILE A 660 31.26 -46.80 -0.95
C ILE A 660 31.53 -47.03 -2.44
N GLY A 661 32.65 -47.71 -2.75
CA GLY A 661 33.06 -48.03 -4.12
C GLY A 661 33.73 -46.90 -4.89
N PHE A 662 34.14 -45.84 -4.18
CA PHE A 662 34.81 -44.66 -4.75
C PHE A 662 36.12 -44.33 -4.01
N SER A 663 37.03 -43.62 -4.66
CA SER A 663 38.27 -43.15 -4.03
C SER A 663 38.02 -41.98 -3.05
N ASP A 664 38.98 -41.69 -2.19
CA ASP A 664 38.89 -40.53 -1.28
C ASP A 664 38.79 -39.23 -2.03
N GLU A 665 39.47 -39.05 -3.16
CA GLU A 665 39.40 -37.86 -4.02
C GLU A 665 37.98 -37.67 -4.61
N GLU A 666 37.37 -38.78 -5.11
CA GLU A 666 35.99 -38.74 -5.63
C GLU A 666 34.97 -38.44 -4.52
N ARG A 667 35.18 -38.99 -3.32
CA ARG A 667 34.38 -38.71 -2.13
C ARG A 667 34.47 -37.25 -1.75
N ASP A 668 35.65 -36.69 -1.65
CA ASP A 668 35.90 -35.34 -1.23
C ASP A 668 35.33 -34.32 -2.28
N GLY A 669 35.41 -34.64 -3.59
CA GLY A 669 34.74 -33.88 -4.65
C GLY A 669 33.22 -33.82 -4.45
N ALA A 670 32.58 -34.95 -4.10
CA ALA A 670 31.14 -34.97 -3.82
C ALA A 670 30.78 -34.17 -2.56
N ILE A 671 31.52 -34.34 -1.46
CA ILE A 671 31.28 -33.63 -0.20
C ILE A 671 31.46 -32.13 -0.38
N PHE A 672 32.52 -31.70 -1.06
CA PHE A 672 32.72 -30.28 -1.41
C PHE A 672 31.53 -29.69 -2.18
N THR A 673 31.07 -30.37 -3.23
CA THR A 673 29.99 -29.92 -4.08
C THR A 673 28.66 -29.91 -3.34
N LEU A 674 28.35 -30.88 -2.49
CA LEU A 674 27.17 -30.89 -1.63
C LEU A 674 27.11 -29.65 -0.72
N HIS A 675 28.23 -29.36 -0.02
CA HIS A 675 28.27 -28.21 0.88
C HIS A 675 28.32 -26.88 0.15
N LYS A 676 29.02 -26.77 -0.98
CA LYS A 676 29.00 -25.54 -1.83
C LYS A 676 27.58 -25.25 -2.30
N THR A 677 26.86 -26.28 -2.76
CA THR A 677 25.46 -26.10 -3.21
C THR A 677 24.54 -25.69 -2.06
N LEU A 678 24.59 -26.37 -0.91
CA LEU A 678 23.75 -26.02 0.23
C LEU A 678 24.05 -24.63 0.77
N SER A 679 25.32 -24.27 0.96
CA SER A 679 25.70 -22.92 1.46
C SER A 679 25.24 -21.82 0.52
N THR A 680 25.26 -22.05 -0.79
CA THR A 680 24.71 -21.13 -1.80
C THR A 680 23.20 -21.00 -1.70
N ILE A 681 22.46 -22.14 -1.61
CA ILE A 681 21.00 -22.14 -1.41
C ILE A 681 20.62 -21.34 -0.16
N LEU A 682 21.32 -21.53 0.97
CA LEU A 682 21.04 -20.80 2.20
C LEU A 682 21.25 -19.29 2.03
N LYS A 683 22.33 -18.85 1.38
CA LYS A 683 22.58 -17.43 1.10
C LYS A 683 21.53 -16.84 0.18
N LEU A 684 21.16 -17.55 -0.89
CA LEU A 684 20.10 -17.08 -1.80
C LEU A 684 18.74 -16.99 -1.11
N LEU A 685 18.45 -17.89 -0.17
CA LEU A 685 17.16 -17.94 0.53
C LEU A 685 17.07 -17.02 1.77
N ALA A 686 18.22 -16.58 2.30
CA ALA A 686 18.29 -15.78 3.53
C ALA A 686 17.42 -14.50 3.55
N PRO A 687 17.25 -13.74 2.46
CA PRO A 687 16.31 -12.60 2.45
C PRO A 687 14.86 -13.03 2.67
N ILE A 688 14.47 -14.22 2.21
CA ILE A 688 13.08 -14.71 2.21
C ILE A 688 12.76 -15.42 3.53
N THR A 689 13.59 -16.40 3.94
CA THR A 689 13.40 -17.20 5.16
C THR A 689 14.58 -17.03 6.12
N PRO A 690 14.63 -15.87 6.81
CA PRO A 690 15.83 -15.46 7.53
C PRO A 690 16.17 -16.34 8.75
N PHE A 691 15.19 -16.97 9.39
CA PHE A 691 15.42 -17.71 10.63
C PHE A 691 16.03 -19.10 10.39
N ILE A 692 15.42 -19.91 9.53
CA ILE A 692 15.92 -21.24 9.22
C ILE A 692 17.29 -21.17 8.56
N THR A 693 17.51 -20.17 7.70
CA THR A 693 18.81 -19.99 7.04
C THR A 693 19.89 -19.54 8.02
N GLU A 694 19.58 -18.65 8.96
CA GLU A 694 20.49 -18.24 10.04
C GLU A 694 20.88 -19.43 10.91
N TYR A 695 19.90 -20.23 11.35
CA TYR A 695 20.12 -21.41 12.17
C TYR A 695 21.04 -22.42 11.46
N LEU A 696 20.67 -22.81 10.24
CA LEU A 696 21.43 -23.78 9.45
C LEU A 696 22.85 -23.30 9.12
N TRP A 697 22.99 -22.01 8.83
CA TRP A 697 24.27 -21.38 8.56
C TRP A 697 25.20 -21.41 9.78
N LYS A 698 24.69 -21.00 10.95
CA LYS A 698 25.47 -20.99 12.20
C LYS A 698 25.85 -22.38 12.67
N GLU A 699 25.00 -23.37 12.44
CA GLU A 699 25.30 -24.77 12.77
C GLU A 699 26.34 -25.40 11.84
N LEU A 700 26.35 -25.06 10.56
CA LEU A 700 27.14 -25.79 9.57
C LEU A 700 28.40 -25.07 9.13
N TYR A 701 28.36 -23.76 8.94
CA TYR A 701 29.39 -23.05 8.17
C TYR A 701 30.13 -21.95 8.95
N SER A 702 29.45 -21.09 9.70
CA SER A 702 30.09 -19.96 10.37
C SER A 702 29.35 -19.52 11.63
N LYS A 703 30.07 -18.96 12.60
CA LYS A 703 29.43 -18.33 13.77
C LYS A 703 28.92 -16.92 13.50
N GLU A 704 29.40 -16.29 12.43
CA GLU A 704 28.84 -15.02 11.96
C GLU A 704 27.46 -15.23 11.33
N SER A 705 26.61 -14.21 11.47
CA SER A 705 25.28 -14.21 10.84
C SER A 705 25.34 -14.33 9.33
N ILE A 706 24.47 -15.14 8.73
CA ILE A 706 24.32 -15.24 7.28
C ILE A 706 23.91 -13.88 6.68
N HIS A 707 23.24 -13.03 7.44
CA HIS A 707 22.79 -11.69 7.00
C HIS A 707 23.92 -10.66 6.89
N LYS A 708 25.13 -11.00 7.37
CA LYS A 708 26.36 -10.23 7.15
C LYS A 708 27.17 -10.75 5.95
N GLN A 709 26.75 -11.87 5.36
CA GLN A 709 27.41 -12.42 4.19
C GLN A 709 26.96 -11.70 2.92
N LEU A 710 27.89 -11.56 1.97
CA LEU A 710 27.56 -11.05 0.64
C LEU A 710 26.79 -12.10 -0.17
N GLN A 711 25.96 -11.61 -1.10
CA GLN A 711 25.32 -12.45 -2.11
C GLN A 711 26.37 -13.21 -2.92
N VAL A 712 25.94 -14.36 -3.44
CA VAL A 712 26.79 -15.17 -4.30
C VAL A 712 26.70 -14.64 -5.73
N GLU A 713 27.85 -14.44 -6.37
CA GLU A 713 27.92 -14.05 -7.78
C GLU A 713 28.05 -15.31 -8.66
N PRO A 714 27.47 -15.29 -9.88
CA PRO A 714 27.60 -16.40 -10.80
C PRO A 714 29.05 -16.55 -11.30
N GLU A 715 29.49 -17.80 -11.44
CA GLU A 715 30.82 -18.13 -11.97
C GLU A 715 30.85 -18.15 -13.52
N LEU A 716 29.69 -17.96 -14.16
CA LEU A 716 29.48 -17.99 -15.61
C LEU A 716 29.90 -19.32 -16.26
N LEU A 717 29.52 -20.42 -15.59
CA LEU A 717 29.78 -21.76 -16.07
C LEU A 717 28.96 -22.05 -17.38
N GLU A 718 29.45 -23.06 -18.15
CA GLU A 718 28.75 -23.50 -19.36
C GLU A 718 27.40 -24.12 -19.01
N ASP A 719 26.36 -23.77 -19.76
CA ASP A 719 25.01 -24.27 -19.57
C ASP A 719 24.93 -25.79 -19.82
N GLN A 720 24.39 -26.50 -18.87
CA GLN A 720 24.23 -27.97 -18.87
C GLN A 720 22.73 -28.38 -18.96
N SER A 721 21.83 -27.50 -19.33
CA SER A 721 20.36 -27.74 -19.31
C SER A 721 19.94 -28.95 -20.16
N ASN A 722 20.62 -29.19 -21.30
CA ASN A 722 20.36 -30.36 -22.12
C ASN A 722 20.68 -31.65 -21.38
N ILE A 723 21.84 -31.72 -20.69
CA ILE A 723 22.25 -32.90 -19.87
C ILE A 723 21.29 -33.06 -18.66
N THR A 724 20.82 -31.99 -18.07
CA THR A 724 19.82 -32.02 -16.98
C THR A 724 18.58 -32.80 -17.42
N LYS A 725 18.04 -32.49 -18.61
CA LYS A 725 16.89 -33.21 -19.16
C LYS A 725 17.19 -34.71 -19.33
N GLU A 726 18.32 -35.07 -19.93
CA GLU A 726 18.70 -36.42 -20.20
C GLU A 726 18.91 -37.22 -18.89
N ILE A 727 19.60 -36.69 -17.88
CA ILE A 727 19.77 -37.29 -16.56
C ILE A 727 18.42 -37.53 -15.88
N THR A 728 17.55 -36.52 -15.88
CA THR A 728 16.25 -36.63 -15.19
C THR A 728 15.30 -37.60 -15.88
N GLU A 729 15.30 -37.63 -17.22
CA GLU A 729 14.54 -38.61 -18.04
C GLU A 729 15.06 -40.04 -17.81
N PHE A 730 16.38 -40.22 -17.81
CA PHE A 730 16.97 -41.54 -17.52
C PHE A 730 16.64 -42.03 -16.11
N ASN A 731 16.82 -41.22 -15.08
CA ASN A 731 16.44 -41.54 -13.73
C ASN A 731 14.97 -41.95 -13.61
N SER A 732 14.08 -41.14 -14.27
CA SER A 732 12.65 -41.42 -14.30
C SER A 732 12.32 -42.73 -15.02
N LEU A 733 13.00 -43.02 -16.12
CA LEU A 733 12.89 -44.30 -16.82
C LEU A 733 13.21 -45.50 -15.88
N VAL A 734 14.36 -45.44 -15.20
CA VAL A 734 14.77 -46.53 -14.31
C VAL A 734 13.80 -46.71 -13.15
N TRP A 735 13.32 -45.64 -12.53
CA TRP A 735 12.32 -45.71 -11.46
C TRP A 735 11.00 -46.32 -11.94
N ASN A 736 10.55 -45.97 -13.14
CA ASN A 736 9.31 -46.46 -13.72
C ASN A 736 9.46 -47.99 -14.08
N GLU A 737 10.59 -48.40 -14.64
CA GLU A 737 10.84 -49.85 -14.92
C GLU A 737 10.88 -50.66 -13.64
N LYS A 738 11.60 -50.20 -12.60
CA LYS A 738 11.60 -50.88 -11.29
C LYS A 738 10.16 -50.99 -10.72
N LYS A 739 9.36 -49.94 -10.84
CA LYS A 739 7.96 -49.96 -10.39
C LYS A 739 7.11 -50.97 -11.19
N LYS A 740 7.31 -51.06 -12.52
CA LYS A 740 6.59 -52.03 -13.37
C LYS A 740 6.94 -53.47 -13.00
N GLU A 741 8.20 -53.72 -12.65
CA GLU A 741 8.68 -55.03 -12.24
C GLU A 741 8.46 -55.34 -10.74
N ASN A 742 7.78 -54.44 -9.99
CA ASN A 742 7.56 -54.51 -8.53
C ASN A 742 8.86 -54.59 -7.72
N LEU A 743 9.94 -54.04 -8.23
CA LEU A 743 11.24 -53.99 -7.55
C LEU A 743 11.28 -52.77 -6.61
N SER A 744 12.04 -52.93 -5.51
CA SER A 744 12.37 -51.78 -4.66
C SER A 744 13.44 -50.91 -5.36
N LEU A 745 13.58 -49.66 -4.91
CA LEU A 745 14.64 -48.77 -5.44
C LEU A 745 16.06 -49.32 -5.21
N LYS A 746 16.23 -50.23 -4.26
CA LYS A 746 17.51 -50.88 -3.91
C LYS A 746 17.78 -52.15 -4.69
N ASP A 747 16.81 -52.69 -5.41
CA ASP A 747 16.99 -53.93 -6.16
C ASP A 747 17.79 -53.67 -7.43
N THR A 748 18.52 -54.67 -7.91
CA THR A 748 19.32 -54.58 -9.14
C THR A 748 18.39 -54.66 -10.37
N ILE A 749 18.65 -53.86 -11.37
CA ILE A 749 17.97 -53.89 -12.67
C ILE A 749 19.00 -53.76 -13.79
N SER A 750 18.73 -54.36 -14.95
CA SER A 750 19.61 -54.25 -16.13
C SER A 750 18.99 -53.26 -17.13
N ILE A 751 19.56 -52.06 -17.18
CA ILE A 751 19.16 -50.99 -18.12
C ILE A 751 20.46 -50.39 -18.67
N GLU A 752 20.56 -50.28 -19.97
CA GLU A 752 21.73 -49.70 -20.63
C GLU A 752 21.72 -48.14 -20.45
N ILE A 753 22.87 -47.59 -20.08
CA ILE A 753 23.07 -46.16 -19.94
C ILE A 753 23.34 -45.58 -21.34
N PRO A 754 22.60 -44.56 -21.80
CA PRO A 754 22.83 -43.91 -23.08
C PRO A 754 24.25 -43.36 -23.21
N ALA A 755 24.83 -43.43 -24.41
CA ALA A 755 26.22 -43.03 -24.68
C ALA A 755 26.53 -41.55 -24.28
N ASN A 756 25.56 -40.66 -24.40
CA ASN A 756 25.68 -39.26 -23.96
C ASN A 756 25.74 -39.09 -22.43
N LEU A 757 25.36 -40.09 -21.66
CA LEU A 757 25.47 -40.12 -20.20
C LEU A 757 26.69 -40.95 -19.68
N GLU A 758 27.60 -41.36 -20.56
CA GLU A 758 28.76 -42.16 -20.19
C GLU A 758 29.63 -41.50 -19.09
N SER A 759 29.81 -40.17 -19.13
CA SER A 759 30.57 -39.41 -18.13
C SER A 759 29.94 -39.47 -16.72
N TYR A 760 28.66 -39.83 -16.61
CA TYR A 760 27.87 -39.93 -15.38
C TYR A 760 27.66 -41.38 -14.92
N LYS A 761 28.11 -42.33 -15.71
CA LYS A 761 27.82 -43.76 -15.59
C LYS A 761 28.12 -44.32 -14.20
N LYS A 762 29.22 -43.94 -13.58
CA LYS A 762 29.65 -44.49 -12.27
C LYS A 762 28.64 -44.10 -11.17
N ASP A 763 28.21 -42.85 -11.14
CA ASP A 763 27.22 -42.35 -10.18
C ASP A 763 25.81 -42.90 -10.49
N LEU A 764 25.41 -42.99 -11.78
CA LEU A 764 24.12 -43.54 -12.19
C LEU A 764 24.02 -45.07 -11.89
N LYS A 765 25.08 -45.84 -12.14
CA LYS A 765 25.15 -47.24 -11.75
C LYS A 765 25.01 -47.44 -10.23
N SER A 766 25.71 -46.59 -9.47
CA SER A 766 25.64 -46.66 -8.00
C SER A 766 24.27 -46.29 -7.46
N MET A 767 23.66 -45.22 -7.99
CA MET A 767 22.33 -44.74 -7.58
C MET A 767 21.25 -45.79 -7.81
N HIS A 768 21.26 -46.41 -8.98
CA HIS A 768 20.20 -47.32 -9.44
C HIS A 768 20.49 -48.81 -9.22
N ASN A 769 21.68 -49.19 -8.71
CA ASN A 769 22.15 -50.57 -8.67
C ASN A 769 21.99 -51.25 -10.04
N LEU A 770 22.55 -50.61 -11.10
CA LEU A 770 22.51 -51.17 -12.44
C LEU A 770 23.55 -52.31 -12.59
N ALA A 771 23.11 -53.40 -13.18
CA ALA A 771 23.95 -54.61 -13.45
C ALA A 771 25.13 -54.31 -14.42
#